data_48549432342feb14467c79536418a541
#
_entry.id   48549432342feb14467c79536418a541
#
_cell.length_a   1.000
_cell.length_b   1.000
_cell.length_c   1.000
_cell.angle_alpha   90.00
_cell.angle_beta   90.00
_cell.angle_gamma   90.00
#
_symmetry.space_group_name_H-M   'P 1'
#
loop_
_entity.id
_entity.type
_entity.pdbx_description
1 polymer ?
#
loop_
_entity_poly.entity_id
_entity_poly.type
_entity_poly.pdbx_seq_one_letter_code
_entity_poly.pdbx_strand_id
1 'polypeptide(L)'
;MEYKLTEAGKNVWKIGEDLAKEFGHLYLGTEHILYGLVKNDIGVVANIFKESKVNSEYVYNLIEEIIGKNTPNYEIKGNTPRLNYVMECAYLESKKIGSEYIGTEQIMVSLFSDKDSLGCRIAIDSGIDVNLMIRKVYRKIYNQVDEKNSSFKMIELNKYGLDLVERAKQNQFDGAFGREKEIDRIVEILGRRNKNNPCLIGEAGVGKTAIVEELALRIANGNVEDFLKNKKIISLDLTQVLAGSKYRGDFEERLKKCLKEIQDNKNVILFIDEVHMIVGAGAAEGAIDAANILKPLLARGELQLIGATTMEEYRKYIEKDTALARRFQSVIVEEPTEAEAIKILEKSKVNYEKYHGVNISNKAIETAVRLSIKYIPEKFLPDKAIDLLDEASSRVKINNEKEIVEEIDVEKVITGLVGVPIKNINESQIEKLVGIDKKISNKIIGQEEAVMSIIKALKRGAIKLKDTSRPMGTFLFLGASGVGKTEMAKVIAEEYFGNKSNLIRLDMSEYMEPNSISKMIGAPPGYVGYDDEKNLVNKIRKKPYCVVLFDEIEKAHSDVLNLLLQILEDGKLTNSNGVTANFQETLIILTSNLGANIMNKTGRIGFSFDENVSKREEILSELKNVMKPELVNRIDNIIIFNQLTEENIYEILNKQLDELKKVMSEKQIYFEVSDNLKRNIINRCNYKQYGARTVRREVEQVIEDAIIDELMKKKIKKNDHIILDYDKTQVVVERI
;
A
#
# COMPACT_ATOMS: atom_id res chain seq x y z
N MET A 1 -28.18 -11.76 37.38
CA MET A 1 -29.18 -11.47 36.32
C MET A 1 -30.30 -12.51 36.48
N GLU A 2 -31.55 -12.09 36.60
CA GLU A 2 -32.67 -13.03 36.50
C GLU A 2 -32.94 -13.37 35.04
N TYR A 3 -32.63 -14.58 34.62
CA TYR A 3 -32.92 -15.04 33.25
C TYR A 3 -34.39 -15.42 33.15
N LYS A 4 -35.07 -15.00 32.09
CA LYS A 4 -36.43 -15.46 31.79
C LYS A 4 -36.39 -16.84 31.16
N LEU A 5 -36.92 -17.83 31.82
CA LEU A 5 -37.00 -19.23 31.35
C LEU A 5 -38.36 -19.52 30.74
N THR A 6 -38.40 -20.39 29.71
CA THR A 6 -39.65 -20.98 29.23
C THR A 6 -40.25 -21.91 30.28
N GLU A 7 -41.54 -22.35 30.14
CA GLU A 7 -42.16 -23.31 31.09
C GLU A 7 -41.37 -24.60 31.20
N ALA A 8 -40.92 -25.17 30.07
CA ALA A 8 -40.06 -26.34 30.05
C ALA A 8 -38.69 -26.07 30.73
N GLY A 9 -38.10 -24.90 30.51
CA GLY A 9 -36.86 -24.48 31.18
C GLY A 9 -37.01 -24.34 32.68
N LYS A 10 -38.13 -23.79 33.16
CA LYS A 10 -38.45 -23.71 34.61
C LYS A 10 -38.62 -25.09 35.21
N ASN A 11 -39.24 -26.03 34.50
CA ASN A 11 -39.39 -27.41 34.95
C ASN A 11 -38.03 -28.14 35.11
N VAL A 12 -37.16 -27.99 34.11
CA VAL A 12 -35.77 -28.50 34.16
C VAL A 12 -35.02 -27.93 35.36
N TRP A 13 -35.13 -26.63 35.59
CA TRP A 13 -34.51 -25.97 36.72
C TRP A 13 -35.00 -26.50 38.06
N LYS A 14 -36.32 -26.62 38.21
CA LYS A 14 -36.97 -27.16 39.42
C LYS A 14 -36.52 -28.60 39.72
N ILE A 15 -36.53 -29.49 38.71
CA ILE A 15 -36.05 -30.88 38.87
C ILE A 15 -34.58 -30.90 39.31
N GLY A 16 -33.74 -30.01 38.75
CA GLY A 16 -32.34 -29.88 39.17
C GLY A 16 -32.19 -29.40 40.63
N GLU A 17 -32.99 -28.41 41.05
CA GLU A 17 -33.02 -27.95 42.44
C GLU A 17 -33.49 -29.04 43.40
N ASP A 18 -34.52 -29.79 43.04
CA ASP A 18 -35.05 -30.88 43.86
C ASP A 18 -34.00 -31.98 44.04
N LEU A 19 -33.24 -32.32 42.97
CA LEU A 19 -32.13 -33.27 43.10
C LEU A 19 -31.01 -32.73 44.01
N ALA A 20 -30.63 -31.46 43.84
CA ALA A 20 -29.58 -30.85 44.67
C ALA A 20 -29.96 -30.84 46.13
N LYS A 21 -31.24 -30.59 46.49
CA LYS A 21 -31.77 -30.69 47.86
C LYS A 21 -31.75 -32.12 48.40
N GLU A 22 -32.18 -33.07 47.55
CA GLU A 22 -32.17 -34.50 47.92
C GLU A 22 -30.76 -35.01 48.22
N PHE A 23 -29.76 -34.52 47.45
CA PHE A 23 -28.35 -34.88 47.63
C PHE A 23 -27.65 -34.04 48.72
N GLY A 24 -28.34 -33.08 49.32
CA GLY A 24 -27.79 -32.22 50.37
C GLY A 24 -26.71 -31.25 49.84
N HIS A 25 -26.76 -30.88 48.56
CA HIS A 25 -25.82 -29.95 47.95
C HIS A 25 -26.25 -28.50 48.18
N LEU A 26 -25.30 -27.66 48.59
CA LEU A 26 -25.56 -26.23 48.86
C LEU A 26 -25.65 -25.37 47.63
N TYR A 27 -25.13 -25.84 46.50
CA TYR A 27 -25.08 -25.10 45.22
C TYR A 27 -25.64 -25.93 44.09
N LEU A 28 -26.43 -25.27 43.22
CA LEU A 28 -26.92 -25.88 42.00
C LEU A 28 -25.80 -25.91 40.95
N GLY A 29 -25.46 -27.10 40.45
CA GLY A 29 -24.41 -27.31 39.48
C GLY A 29 -24.92 -27.77 38.11
N THR A 30 -24.01 -27.89 37.15
CA THR A 30 -24.29 -28.32 35.77
C THR A 30 -24.81 -29.75 35.68
N GLU A 31 -24.40 -30.61 36.62
CA GLU A 31 -24.82 -31.99 36.77
C GLU A 31 -26.31 -32.12 37.18
N HIS A 32 -26.78 -31.25 38.05
CA HIS A 32 -28.18 -31.21 38.46
C HIS A 32 -29.08 -30.76 37.30
N ILE A 33 -28.60 -29.82 36.51
CA ILE A 33 -29.31 -29.35 35.31
C ILE A 33 -29.30 -30.43 34.21
N LEU A 34 -28.22 -31.21 34.07
CA LEU A 34 -28.22 -32.38 33.19
C LEU A 34 -29.34 -33.37 33.59
N TYR A 35 -29.43 -33.73 34.87
CA TYR A 35 -30.50 -34.59 35.33
C TYR A 35 -31.88 -34.00 35.06
N GLY A 36 -32.04 -32.70 35.30
CA GLY A 36 -33.26 -31.97 34.99
C GLY A 36 -33.65 -32.08 33.50
N LEU A 37 -32.68 -31.97 32.59
CA LEU A 37 -32.90 -32.12 31.16
C LEU A 37 -33.31 -33.54 30.75
N VAL A 38 -32.68 -34.56 31.36
CA VAL A 38 -32.97 -35.97 31.04
C VAL A 38 -34.31 -36.43 31.62
N LYS A 39 -34.68 -35.95 32.80
CA LYS A 39 -35.95 -36.33 33.48
C LYS A 39 -37.14 -35.51 33.04
N ASN A 40 -36.92 -34.39 32.42
CA ASN A 40 -38.00 -33.52 31.93
C ASN A 40 -38.82 -34.21 30.82
N ASP A 41 -40.13 -34.16 30.94
CA ASP A 41 -41.06 -34.74 29.97
C ASP A 41 -41.63 -33.74 28.96
N ILE A 42 -41.32 -32.46 29.10
CA ILE A 42 -41.90 -31.36 28.34
C ILE A 42 -40.86 -30.79 27.37
N GLY A 43 -41.28 -30.63 26.11
CA GLY A 43 -40.49 -29.92 25.11
C GLY A 43 -39.71 -30.80 24.13
N VAL A 44 -38.99 -30.14 23.23
CA VAL A 44 -38.26 -30.79 22.12
C VAL A 44 -37.09 -31.66 22.67
N VAL A 45 -36.40 -31.17 23.67
CA VAL A 45 -35.25 -31.85 24.28
C VAL A 45 -35.70 -33.17 24.96
N ALA A 46 -36.83 -33.17 25.65
CA ALA A 46 -37.41 -34.38 26.25
C ALA A 46 -37.66 -35.49 25.21
N ASN A 47 -38.21 -35.11 24.03
CA ASN A 47 -38.42 -36.07 22.96
C ASN A 47 -37.10 -36.61 22.39
N ILE A 48 -36.07 -35.79 22.29
CA ILE A 48 -34.74 -36.20 21.83
C ILE A 48 -34.09 -37.20 22.77
N PHE A 49 -34.20 -37.00 24.11
CA PHE A 49 -33.69 -37.94 25.09
C PHE A 49 -34.46 -39.25 25.07
N LYS A 50 -35.82 -39.22 24.95
CA LYS A 50 -36.66 -40.42 24.78
C LYS A 50 -36.31 -41.23 23.52
N GLU A 51 -36.15 -40.56 22.38
CA GLU A 51 -35.72 -41.18 21.11
C GLU A 51 -34.33 -41.82 21.22
N SER A 52 -33.46 -41.24 22.01
CA SER A 52 -32.08 -41.71 22.21
C SER A 52 -31.98 -42.77 23.35
N LYS A 53 -33.09 -43.18 23.94
CA LYS A 53 -33.21 -44.19 25.02
C LYS A 53 -32.27 -43.93 26.21
N VAL A 54 -32.08 -42.66 26.59
CA VAL A 54 -31.26 -42.27 27.74
C VAL A 54 -32.02 -42.63 29.01
N ASN A 55 -31.35 -43.41 29.92
CA ASN A 55 -31.95 -43.81 31.20
C ASN A 55 -31.64 -42.78 32.29
N SER A 56 -32.67 -42.11 32.80
CA SER A 56 -32.54 -41.11 33.87
C SER A 56 -32.04 -41.69 35.17
N GLU A 57 -32.35 -42.96 35.49
CA GLU A 57 -31.86 -43.67 36.68
C GLU A 57 -30.33 -43.88 36.60
N TYR A 58 -29.83 -44.19 35.42
CA TYR A 58 -28.40 -44.37 35.22
C TYR A 58 -27.63 -43.03 35.41
N VAL A 59 -28.18 -41.94 34.90
CA VAL A 59 -27.59 -40.58 35.10
C VAL A 59 -27.65 -40.22 36.60
N TYR A 60 -28.75 -40.53 37.28
CA TYR A 60 -28.88 -40.30 38.74
C TYR A 60 -27.78 -41.04 39.55
N ASN A 61 -27.59 -42.33 39.28
CA ASN A 61 -26.60 -43.15 39.97
C ASN A 61 -25.15 -42.67 39.69
N LEU A 62 -24.85 -42.25 38.45
CA LEU A 62 -23.56 -41.67 38.13
C LEU A 62 -23.29 -40.35 38.85
N ILE A 63 -24.30 -39.49 38.98
CA ILE A 63 -24.19 -38.24 39.75
C ILE A 63 -23.91 -38.57 41.21
N GLU A 64 -24.62 -39.55 41.78
CA GLU A 64 -24.41 -40.00 43.16
C GLU A 64 -22.99 -40.59 43.37
N GLU A 65 -22.48 -41.36 42.41
CA GLU A 65 -21.14 -41.95 42.46
C GLU A 65 -20.03 -40.91 42.40
N ILE A 66 -20.19 -39.88 41.55
CA ILE A 66 -19.14 -38.88 41.27
C ILE A 66 -19.11 -37.78 42.34
N ILE A 67 -20.27 -37.33 42.81
CA ILE A 67 -20.34 -36.14 43.69
C ILE A 67 -20.67 -36.56 45.13
N GLY A 68 -21.30 -37.71 45.30
CA GLY A 68 -21.76 -38.22 46.60
C GLY A 68 -23.11 -37.64 47.01
N LYS A 69 -23.68 -38.23 48.09
CA LYS A 69 -24.94 -37.80 48.67
C LYS A 69 -24.73 -37.49 50.17
N ASN A 70 -25.05 -36.26 50.52
CA ASN A 70 -25.00 -35.80 51.93
C ASN A 70 -26.38 -35.89 52.56
N THR A 71 -26.49 -35.52 53.86
CA THR A 71 -27.79 -35.34 54.47
C THR A 71 -28.62 -34.31 53.70
N PRO A 72 -29.90 -34.63 53.39
CA PRO A 72 -30.74 -33.71 52.61
C PRO A 72 -30.77 -32.34 53.23
N ASN A 73 -30.58 -31.32 52.36
CA ASN A 73 -30.61 -29.91 52.77
C ASN A 73 -31.67 -29.17 51.95
N TYR A 74 -32.50 -28.41 52.59
CA TYR A 74 -33.62 -27.72 51.95
C TYR A 74 -33.28 -26.30 51.48
N GLU A 75 -32.07 -25.80 51.79
CA GLU A 75 -31.63 -24.48 51.36
C GLU A 75 -30.49 -24.56 50.32
N ILE A 76 -30.74 -24.05 49.09
CA ILE A 76 -29.73 -23.84 48.07
C ILE A 76 -29.22 -22.41 48.18
N LYS A 77 -27.92 -22.24 48.40
CA LYS A 77 -27.26 -20.93 48.58
C LYS A 77 -27.01 -20.18 47.26
N GLY A 78 -27.14 -20.86 46.13
CA GLY A 78 -26.93 -20.25 44.80
C GLY A 78 -26.45 -21.26 43.74
N ASN A 79 -26.00 -20.74 42.62
CA ASN A 79 -25.49 -21.55 41.52
C ASN A 79 -23.96 -21.65 41.56
N THR A 80 -23.42 -22.73 41.03
CA THR A 80 -21.97 -22.81 40.82
C THR A 80 -21.53 -21.79 39.75
N PRO A 81 -20.29 -21.27 39.81
CA PRO A 81 -19.78 -20.34 38.77
C PRO A 81 -19.88 -20.93 37.36
N ARG A 82 -19.71 -22.25 37.23
CA ARG A 82 -19.79 -22.94 35.95
C ARG A 82 -21.22 -23.01 35.41
N LEU A 83 -22.20 -23.20 36.25
CA LEU A 83 -23.61 -23.14 35.85
C LEU A 83 -23.99 -21.73 35.39
N ASN A 84 -23.51 -20.69 36.08
CA ASN A 84 -23.77 -19.33 35.70
C ASN A 84 -23.18 -19.04 34.28
N TYR A 85 -21.99 -19.55 33.99
CA TYR A 85 -21.40 -19.44 32.65
C TYR A 85 -22.23 -20.17 31.59
N VAL A 86 -22.68 -21.39 31.86
CA VAL A 86 -23.55 -22.12 30.91
C VAL A 86 -24.86 -21.37 30.66
N MET A 87 -25.44 -20.74 31.69
CA MET A 87 -26.67 -19.94 31.54
C MET A 87 -26.46 -18.66 30.76
N GLU A 88 -25.31 -18.03 30.91
CA GLU A 88 -24.93 -16.87 30.09
C GLU A 88 -24.80 -17.25 28.63
N CYS A 89 -24.14 -18.37 28.31
CA CYS A 89 -24.06 -18.91 26.95
C CYS A 89 -25.46 -19.26 26.42
N ALA A 90 -26.34 -19.85 27.22
CA ALA A 90 -27.71 -20.16 26.80
C ALA A 90 -28.54 -18.90 26.52
N TYR A 91 -28.32 -17.84 27.28
CA TYR A 91 -28.93 -16.53 26.99
C TYR A 91 -28.45 -15.92 25.71
N LEU A 92 -27.14 -15.99 25.42
CA LEU A 92 -26.59 -15.51 24.13
C LEU A 92 -27.15 -16.34 22.96
N GLU A 93 -27.31 -17.67 23.13
CA GLU A 93 -27.93 -18.51 22.09
C GLU A 93 -29.41 -18.16 21.89
N SER A 94 -30.18 -17.85 22.97
CA SER A 94 -31.57 -17.43 22.81
C SER A 94 -31.71 -16.11 22.04
N LYS A 95 -30.82 -15.17 22.30
CA LYS A 95 -30.78 -13.87 21.55
C LYS A 95 -30.48 -14.05 20.07
N LYS A 96 -29.63 -14.99 19.67
CA LYS A 96 -29.34 -15.28 18.24
C LYS A 96 -30.60 -15.72 17.48
N ILE A 97 -31.60 -16.29 18.20
CA ILE A 97 -32.86 -16.77 17.63
C ILE A 97 -33.97 -15.71 17.76
N GLY A 98 -33.66 -14.54 18.33
CA GLY A 98 -34.64 -13.47 18.59
C GLY A 98 -35.59 -13.76 19.77
N SER A 99 -35.28 -14.71 20.64
CA SER A 99 -36.10 -15.05 21.83
C SER A 99 -35.62 -14.32 23.06
N GLU A 100 -36.58 -13.78 23.85
CA GLU A 100 -36.28 -13.22 25.17
C GLU A 100 -36.23 -14.28 26.28
N TYR A 101 -36.65 -15.49 25.96
CA TYR A 101 -36.74 -16.60 26.92
C TYR A 101 -35.73 -17.69 26.61
N ILE A 102 -35.08 -18.23 27.61
CA ILE A 102 -34.17 -19.37 27.48
C ILE A 102 -34.99 -20.66 27.58
N GLY A 103 -34.95 -21.49 26.56
CA GLY A 103 -35.60 -22.80 26.53
C GLY A 103 -34.66 -23.94 26.90
N THR A 104 -35.21 -25.16 27.02
CA THR A 104 -34.45 -26.39 27.29
C THR A 104 -33.39 -26.64 26.22
N GLU A 105 -33.67 -26.22 25.00
CA GLU A 105 -32.79 -26.37 23.83
C GLU A 105 -31.51 -25.59 24.01
N GLN A 106 -31.62 -24.31 24.38
CA GLN A 106 -30.45 -23.43 24.60
C GLN A 106 -29.63 -23.88 25.82
N ILE A 107 -30.32 -24.32 26.88
CA ILE A 107 -29.67 -24.87 28.08
C ILE A 107 -28.85 -26.12 27.71
N MET A 108 -29.47 -27.06 26.97
CA MET A 108 -28.80 -28.31 26.57
C MET A 108 -27.62 -28.04 25.64
N VAL A 109 -27.79 -27.19 24.61
CA VAL A 109 -26.70 -26.83 23.68
C VAL A 109 -25.53 -26.21 24.41
N SER A 110 -25.79 -25.26 25.33
CA SER A 110 -24.73 -24.58 26.08
C SER A 110 -24.03 -25.52 27.05
N LEU A 111 -24.79 -26.40 27.73
CA LEU A 111 -24.24 -27.41 28.62
C LEU A 111 -23.33 -28.41 27.92
N PHE A 112 -23.76 -28.92 26.75
CA PHE A 112 -22.99 -29.92 25.99
C PHE A 112 -21.85 -29.31 25.15
N SER A 113 -21.89 -28.03 24.89
CA SER A 113 -20.76 -27.30 24.26
C SER A 113 -19.62 -27.07 25.25
N ASP A 114 -19.90 -27.04 26.55
CA ASP A 114 -18.91 -26.85 27.62
C ASP A 114 -18.36 -28.18 28.11
N LYS A 115 -17.34 -28.71 27.42
CA LYS A 115 -16.72 -30.02 27.71
C LYS A 115 -16.05 -30.10 29.08
N ASP A 116 -15.75 -28.97 29.70
CA ASP A 116 -15.16 -28.91 31.03
C ASP A 116 -16.20 -28.90 32.12
N SER A 117 -17.48 -28.74 31.80
CA SER A 117 -18.58 -28.84 32.79
C SER A 117 -18.76 -30.27 33.27
N LEU A 118 -19.02 -30.40 34.55
CA LEU A 118 -19.27 -31.72 35.17
C LEU A 118 -20.49 -32.38 34.53
N GLY A 119 -21.54 -31.62 34.24
CA GLY A 119 -22.73 -32.12 33.57
C GLY A 119 -22.43 -32.70 32.18
N CYS A 120 -21.55 -32.05 31.37
CA CYS A 120 -21.16 -32.59 30.07
C CYS A 120 -20.34 -33.89 30.20
N ARG A 121 -19.43 -33.95 31.16
CA ARG A 121 -18.63 -35.16 31.43
C ARG A 121 -19.51 -36.34 31.84
N ILE A 122 -20.42 -36.14 32.79
CA ILE A 122 -21.39 -37.16 33.21
C ILE A 122 -22.27 -37.60 32.03
N ALA A 123 -22.67 -36.67 31.15
CA ALA A 123 -23.43 -37.03 29.96
C ALA A 123 -22.62 -37.98 29.05
N ILE A 124 -21.33 -37.69 28.82
CA ILE A 124 -20.44 -38.54 28.02
C ILE A 124 -20.24 -39.92 28.69
N ASP A 125 -19.99 -39.93 29.97
CA ASP A 125 -19.81 -41.17 30.75
C ASP A 125 -21.09 -42.01 30.79
N SER A 126 -22.27 -41.37 30.72
CA SER A 126 -23.56 -42.02 30.55
C SER A 126 -23.79 -42.60 29.15
N GLY A 127 -22.83 -42.51 28.26
CA GLY A 127 -22.95 -42.97 26.86
C GLY A 127 -23.78 -42.05 25.97
N ILE A 128 -24.03 -40.81 26.39
CA ILE A 128 -24.74 -39.82 25.58
C ILE A 128 -23.76 -39.23 24.55
N ASP A 129 -24.05 -39.41 23.28
CA ASP A 129 -23.35 -38.68 22.23
C ASP A 129 -23.81 -37.22 22.22
N VAL A 130 -23.08 -36.36 22.98
CA VAL A 130 -23.39 -34.93 23.15
C VAL A 130 -23.41 -34.19 21.81
N ASN A 131 -22.55 -34.58 20.86
CA ASN A 131 -22.50 -33.95 19.53
C ASN A 131 -23.74 -34.36 18.72
N LEU A 132 -24.16 -35.60 18.77
CA LEU A 132 -25.40 -36.07 18.11
C LEU A 132 -26.63 -35.38 18.69
N MET A 133 -26.67 -35.20 20.02
CA MET A 133 -27.77 -34.53 20.72
C MET A 133 -27.86 -33.05 20.32
N ILE A 134 -26.76 -32.34 20.31
CA ILE A 134 -26.69 -30.94 19.81
C ILE A 134 -27.23 -30.88 18.40
N ARG A 135 -26.81 -31.77 17.49
CA ARG A 135 -27.27 -31.84 16.12
C ARG A 135 -28.78 -32.07 16.00
N LYS A 136 -29.34 -32.98 16.83
CA LYS A 136 -30.78 -33.26 16.86
C LYS A 136 -31.60 -32.03 17.29
N VAL A 137 -31.12 -31.28 18.28
CA VAL A 137 -31.77 -30.04 18.74
C VAL A 137 -31.74 -29.00 17.64
N TYR A 138 -30.59 -28.74 17.06
CA TYR A 138 -30.49 -27.77 15.97
C TYR A 138 -31.38 -28.13 14.77
N ARG A 139 -31.50 -29.43 14.43
CA ARG A 139 -32.45 -29.87 13.40
C ARG A 139 -33.89 -29.52 13.75
N LYS A 140 -34.33 -29.73 14.99
CA LYS A 140 -35.72 -29.48 15.39
C LYS A 140 -36.05 -27.99 15.60
N ILE A 141 -35.08 -27.15 15.97
CA ILE A 141 -35.28 -25.69 16.12
C ILE A 141 -35.30 -24.98 14.77
N TYR A 142 -34.44 -25.38 13.84
CA TYR A 142 -34.25 -24.70 12.55
C TYR A 142 -34.94 -25.42 11.39
N ASN A 143 -35.74 -26.51 11.64
CA ASN A 143 -36.51 -27.25 10.64
C ASN A 143 -37.77 -26.52 10.19
N GLN A 144 -37.60 -25.37 9.55
CA GLN A 144 -38.56 -24.85 8.57
C GLN A 144 -37.89 -24.46 7.25
N VAL A 145 -36.72 -25.03 6.92
CA VAL A 145 -36.11 -24.83 5.58
C VAL A 145 -35.59 -26.19 5.08
N ASP A 146 -36.28 -26.71 4.09
CA ASP A 146 -35.87 -27.68 3.06
C ASP A 146 -35.08 -28.95 3.46
N GLU A 147 -35.76 -30.08 3.36
CA GLU A 147 -35.25 -31.46 3.45
C GLU A 147 -34.25 -31.87 2.34
N LYS A 148 -33.68 -30.97 1.56
CA LYS A 148 -32.74 -31.27 0.47
C LYS A 148 -31.34 -30.70 0.62
N ASN A 149 -31.07 -29.87 1.62
CA ASN A 149 -29.71 -29.33 1.82
C ASN A 149 -29.21 -29.64 3.25
N SER A 150 -28.60 -30.81 3.45
CA SER A 150 -27.83 -31.12 4.65
C SER A 150 -26.52 -30.30 4.67
N SER A 151 -26.63 -29.00 4.97
CA SER A 151 -25.44 -28.23 5.28
C SER A 151 -24.96 -28.59 6.70
N PHE A 152 -23.93 -29.42 6.80
CA PHE A 152 -23.14 -29.56 8.01
C PHE A 152 -22.76 -28.16 8.51
N LYS A 153 -23.09 -27.78 9.74
CA LYS A 153 -22.64 -26.51 10.30
C LYS A 153 -21.12 -26.56 10.41
N MET A 154 -20.46 -25.77 9.60
CA MET A 154 -19.01 -25.54 9.61
C MET A 154 -18.67 -24.61 10.78
N ILE A 155 -18.64 -25.16 12.00
CA ILE A 155 -18.51 -24.36 13.25
C ILE A 155 -17.11 -23.76 13.35
N GLU A 156 -16.08 -24.56 13.08
CA GLU A 156 -14.70 -24.08 13.13
C GLU A 156 -14.36 -23.25 11.88
N LEU A 157 -14.83 -23.67 10.72
CA LEU A 157 -14.60 -22.95 9.48
C LEU A 157 -15.26 -21.56 9.49
N ASN A 158 -16.46 -21.40 10.06
CA ASN A 158 -17.15 -20.12 10.19
C ASN A 158 -16.51 -19.16 11.21
N LYS A 159 -15.61 -19.66 12.09
CA LYS A 159 -14.85 -18.78 12.99
C LYS A 159 -13.73 -18.03 12.28
N TYR A 160 -13.16 -18.65 11.27
CA TYR A 160 -11.97 -18.16 10.57
C TYR A 160 -12.21 -17.95 9.06
N GLY A 161 -13.39 -18.32 8.59
CA GLY A 161 -13.76 -18.27 7.18
C GLY A 161 -15.07 -17.55 6.95
N LEU A 162 -15.19 -16.95 5.76
CA LEU A 162 -16.32 -16.17 5.30
C LEU A 162 -16.99 -16.84 4.13
N ASP A 163 -18.30 -17.14 4.23
CA ASP A 163 -19.10 -17.69 3.11
C ASP A 163 -19.42 -16.57 2.10
N LEU A 164 -18.67 -16.53 0.99
CA LEU A 164 -18.83 -15.51 -0.04
C LEU A 164 -20.18 -15.66 -0.78
N VAL A 165 -20.70 -16.88 -0.96
CA VAL A 165 -21.99 -17.11 -1.63
C VAL A 165 -23.14 -16.59 -0.77
N GLU A 166 -23.06 -16.75 0.55
CA GLU A 166 -24.08 -16.22 1.46
C GLU A 166 -24.06 -14.67 1.48
N ARG A 167 -22.88 -14.05 1.49
CA ARG A 167 -22.74 -12.59 1.34
C ARG A 167 -23.23 -12.07 0.02
N ALA A 168 -23.00 -12.82 -1.07
CA ALA A 168 -23.49 -12.49 -2.38
C ALA A 168 -25.04 -12.43 -2.41
N LYS A 169 -25.71 -13.38 -1.74
CA LYS A 169 -27.17 -13.37 -1.57
C LYS A 169 -27.69 -12.16 -0.80
N GLN A 170 -26.86 -11.58 0.07
CA GLN A 170 -27.18 -10.37 0.83
C GLN A 170 -26.82 -9.07 0.09
N ASN A 171 -26.44 -9.15 -1.19
CA ASN A 171 -26.01 -8.02 -2.04
C ASN A 171 -24.86 -7.19 -1.41
N GLN A 172 -23.88 -7.87 -0.79
CA GLN A 172 -22.74 -7.21 -0.14
C GLN A 172 -21.51 -7.06 -1.05
N PHE A 173 -21.58 -7.47 -2.31
CA PHE A 173 -20.49 -7.38 -3.29
C PHE A 173 -20.85 -6.50 -4.48
N ASP A 174 -19.83 -5.82 -5.01
CA ASP A 174 -19.97 -4.95 -6.19
C ASP A 174 -19.92 -5.72 -7.52
N GLY A 175 -19.42 -6.96 -7.48
CA GLY A 175 -19.12 -7.77 -8.66
C GLY A 175 -17.84 -7.33 -9.37
N ALA A 176 -17.23 -8.25 -10.11
CA ALA A 176 -16.07 -7.97 -10.96
C ALA A 176 -16.52 -7.79 -12.41
N PHE A 177 -16.32 -6.60 -12.96
CA PHE A 177 -16.68 -6.29 -14.34
C PHE A 177 -15.51 -6.48 -15.29
N GLY A 178 -15.78 -6.98 -16.51
CA GLY A 178 -14.78 -7.16 -17.54
C GLY A 178 -13.79 -8.30 -17.29
N ARG A 179 -14.14 -9.22 -16.38
CA ARG A 179 -13.30 -10.38 -16.00
C ARG A 179 -13.91 -11.73 -16.39
N GLU A 180 -14.76 -11.71 -17.39
CA GLU A 180 -15.47 -12.90 -17.87
C GLU A 180 -14.52 -14.04 -18.25
N LYS A 181 -13.41 -13.71 -18.94
CA LYS A 181 -12.41 -14.68 -19.39
C LYS A 181 -11.72 -15.41 -18.24
N GLU A 182 -11.35 -14.65 -17.21
CA GLU A 182 -10.70 -15.19 -16.02
C GLU A 182 -11.67 -16.06 -15.23
N ILE A 183 -12.94 -15.64 -15.09
CA ILE A 183 -13.98 -16.40 -14.39
C ILE A 183 -14.28 -17.69 -15.15
N ASP A 184 -14.49 -17.65 -16.46
CA ASP A 184 -14.73 -18.83 -17.27
C ASP A 184 -13.56 -19.81 -17.17
N ARG A 185 -12.33 -19.28 -17.15
CA ARG A 185 -11.13 -20.09 -16.94
C ARG A 185 -11.08 -20.75 -15.57
N ILE A 186 -11.51 -20.07 -14.51
CA ILE A 186 -11.63 -20.65 -13.16
C ILE A 186 -12.65 -21.79 -13.19
N VAL A 187 -13.82 -21.57 -13.77
CA VAL A 187 -14.89 -22.57 -13.90
C VAL A 187 -14.39 -23.80 -14.65
N GLU A 188 -13.72 -23.62 -15.81
CA GLU A 188 -13.12 -24.72 -16.55
C GLU A 188 -12.12 -25.53 -15.70
N ILE A 189 -11.27 -24.86 -14.92
CA ILE A 189 -10.25 -25.51 -14.08
C ILE A 189 -10.92 -26.30 -12.96
N LEU A 190 -11.93 -25.71 -12.28
CA LEU A 190 -12.68 -26.38 -11.21
C LEU A 190 -13.41 -27.63 -11.71
N GLY A 191 -13.83 -27.68 -12.99
CA GLY A 191 -14.45 -28.84 -13.62
C GLY A 191 -13.48 -29.98 -14.00
N ARG A 192 -12.17 -29.79 -13.91
CA ARG A 192 -11.18 -30.81 -14.28
C ARG A 192 -11.11 -31.94 -13.25
N ARG A 193 -10.73 -33.13 -13.71
CA ARG A 193 -10.45 -34.27 -12.83
C ARG A 193 -9.13 -34.11 -12.07
N ASN A 194 -8.11 -33.53 -12.72
CA ASN A 194 -6.77 -33.29 -12.17
C ASN A 194 -6.41 -31.83 -12.38
N LYS A 195 -5.56 -31.26 -11.50
CA LYS A 195 -5.18 -29.84 -11.51
C LYS A 195 -6.43 -28.94 -11.49
N ASN A 196 -7.35 -29.27 -10.61
CA ASN A 196 -8.64 -28.59 -10.45
C ASN A 196 -8.60 -27.44 -9.42
N ASN A 197 -7.41 -26.94 -9.08
CA ASN A 197 -7.23 -25.82 -8.19
C ASN A 197 -6.69 -24.63 -8.97
N PRO A 198 -7.51 -23.64 -9.33
CA PRO A 198 -7.05 -22.42 -9.97
C PRO A 198 -6.24 -21.57 -8.99
N CYS A 199 -5.17 -20.94 -9.49
CA CYS A 199 -4.40 -19.94 -8.77
C CYS A 199 -4.40 -18.65 -9.57
N LEU A 200 -5.04 -17.61 -9.05
CA LEU A 200 -5.06 -16.26 -9.61
C LEU A 200 -3.72 -15.60 -9.36
N ILE A 201 -3.03 -15.22 -10.43
CA ILE A 201 -1.70 -14.65 -10.37
C ILE A 201 -1.75 -13.25 -10.98
N GLY A 202 -1.42 -12.24 -10.21
CA GLY A 202 -1.39 -10.86 -10.68
C GLY A 202 -0.88 -9.94 -9.58
N GLU A 203 -0.57 -8.71 -9.93
CA GLU A 203 -0.09 -7.71 -8.98
C GLU A 203 -1.15 -7.35 -7.91
N ALA A 204 -0.70 -6.76 -6.81
CA ALA A 204 -1.63 -6.29 -5.78
C ALA A 204 -2.54 -5.19 -6.35
N GLY A 205 -3.86 -5.26 -6.05
CA GLY A 205 -4.81 -4.24 -6.50
C GLY A 205 -5.41 -4.44 -7.89
N VAL A 206 -5.07 -5.53 -8.64
CA VAL A 206 -5.67 -5.80 -9.97
C VAL A 206 -7.07 -6.42 -9.92
N GLY A 207 -7.58 -6.74 -8.72
CA GLY A 207 -8.93 -7.26 -8.52
C GLY A 207 -9.05 -8.78 -8.45
N LYS A 208 -8.01 -9.51 -8.01
CA LYS A 208 -8.04 -10.98 -7.85
C LYS A 208 -9.17 -11.46 -6.95
N THR A 209 -9.35 -10.84 -5.80
CA THR A 209 -10.41 -11.17 -4.84
C THR A 209 -11.81 -10.89 -5.42
N ALA A 210 -11.97 -9.77 -6.13
CA ALA A 210 -13.21 -9.40 -6.79
C ALA A 210 -13.67 -10.44 -7.84
N ILE A 211 -12.75 -11.11 -8.54
CA ILE A 211 -13.05 -12.19 -9.47
C ILE A 211 -13.72 -13.38 -8.75
N VAL A 212 -13.25 -13.72 -7.55
CA VAL A 212 -13.82 -14.82 -6.75
C VAL A 212 -15.17 -14.41 -6.15
N GLU A 213 -15.33 -13.15 -5.78
CA GLU A 213 -16.60 -12.57 -5.33
C GLU A 213 -17.65 -12.58 -6.45
N GLU A 214 -17.26 -12.25 -7.67
CA GLU A 214 -18.14 -12.35 -8.85
C GLU A 214 -18.53 -13.80 -9.14
N LEU A 215 -17.61 -14.76 -9.02
CA LEU A 215 -17.95 -16.17 -9.14
C LEU A 215 -18.97 -16.56 -8.06
N ALA A 216 -18.82 -16.07 -6.82
CA ALA A 216 -19.79 -16.31 -5.75
C ALA A 216 -21.16 -15.69 -6.06
N LEU A 217 -21.21 -14.48 -6.67
CA LEU A 217 -22.43 -13.85 -7.16
C LEU A 217 -23.12 -14.70 -8.25
N ARG A 218 -22.35 -15.20 -9.21
CA ARG A 218 -22.89 -16.08 -10.27
C ARG A 218 -23.47 -17.38 -9.68
N ILE A 219 -22.81 -17.98 -8.69
CA ILE A 219 -23.34 -19.16 -7.97
C ILE A 219 -24.63 -18.80 -7.22
N ALA A 220 -24.65 -17.68 -6.51
CA ALA A 220 -25.82 -17.22 -5.75
C ALA A 220 -27.05 -16.99 -6.65
N ASN A 221 -26.83 -16.46 -7.86
CA ASN A 221 -27.86 -16.19 -8.85
C ASN A 221 -28.20 -17.42 -9.72
N GLY A 222 -27.50 -18.54 -9.58
CA GLY A 222 -27.69 -19.73 -10.37
C GLY A 222 -27.14 -19.67 -11.81
N ASN A 223 -26.38 -18.64 -12.15
CA ASN A 223 -25.80 -18.38 -13.46
C ASN A 223 -24.42 -19.06 -13.61
N VAL A 224 -24.36 -20.36 -13.30
CA VAL A 224 -23.15 -21.19 -13.38
C VAL A 224 -23.50 -22.59 -13.88
N GLU A 225 -22.49 -23.34 -14.28
CA GLU A 225 -22.58 -24.75 -14.65
C GLU A 225 -23.19 -25.60 -13.53
N ASP A 226 -23.89 -26.68 -13.88
CA ASP A 226 -24.65 -27.50 -12.92
C ASP A 226 -23.82 -28.02 -11.75
N PHE A 227 -22.54 -28.32 -11.96
CA PHE A 227 -21.64 -28.81 -10.90
C PHE A 227 -21.28 -27.73 -9.84
N LEU A 228 -21.50 -26.46 -10.15
CA LEU A 228 -21.26 -25.33 -9.24
C LEU A 228 -22.52 -24.82 -8.53
N LYS A 229 -23.72 -25.12 -9.02
CA LYS A 229 -24.99 -24.55 -8.51
C LYS A 229 -25.20 -24.70 -6.99
N ASN A 230 -24.67 -25.77 -6.41
CA ASN A 230 -24.82 -26.05 -4.97
C ASN A 230 -23.51 -25.88 -4.20
N LYS A 231 -22.48 -25.28 -4.81
CA LYS A 231 -21.20 -25.06 -4.15
C LYS A 231 -21.24 -23.80 -3.30
N LYS A 232 -20.46 -23.81 -2.24
CA LYS A 232 -20.15 -22.66 -1.38
C LYS A 232 -18.70 -22.30 -1.56
N ILE A 233 -18.40 -21.01 -1.64
CA ILE A 233 -17.03 -20.52 -1.62
C ILE A 233 -16.76 -19.92 -0.25
N ILE A 234 -15.78 -20.50 0.47
CA ILE A 234 -15.41 -20.00 1.79
C ILE A 234 -14.01 -19.41 1.73
N SER A 235 -13.94 -18.11 1.97
CA SER A 235 -12.67 -17.39 2.10
C SER A 235 -12.09 -17.66 3.49
N LEU A 236 -10.93 -18.30 3.58
CA LEU A 236 -10.24 -18.59 4.81
C LEU A 236 -9.13 -17.56 5.07
N ASP A 237 -9.24 -16.87 6.20
CA ASP A 237 -8.19 -15.95 6.65
C ASP A 237 -7.15 -16.72 7.50
N LEU A 238 -6.01 -16.99 6.90
CA LEU A 238 -4.90 -17.68 7.57
C LEU A 238 -4.32 -16.87 8.73
N THR A 239 -4.39 -15.56 8.68
CA THR A 239 -3.90 -14.66 9.74
C THR A 239 -4.79 -14.81 10.99
N GLN A 240 -6.10 -14.94 10.83
CA GLN A 240 -7.01 -15.18 11.95
C GLN A 240 -6.83 -16.58 12.55
N VAL A 241 -6.53 -17.60 11.74
CA VAL A 241 -6.21 -18.94 12.24
C VAL A 241 -4.93 -18.93 13.08
N LEU A 242 -3.95 -18.11 12.70
CA LEU A 242 -2.70 -17.88 13.42
C LEU A 242 -2.89 -17.05 14.70
N ALA A 243 -3.80 -16.10 14.70
CA ALA A 243 -4.01 -15.17 15.81
C ALA A 243 -4.34 -15.91 17.11
N GLY A 244 -3.60 -15.58 18.19
CA GLY A 244 -3.79 -16.19 19.52
C GLY A 244 -3.28 -17.63 19.66
N SER A 245 -2.58 -18.20 18.67
CA SER A 245 -1.85 -19.45 18.86
C SER A 245 -0.51 -19.17 19.54
N LYS A 246 -0.31 -19.68 20.75
CA LYS A 246 0.96 -19.55 21.48
C LYS A 246 2.00 -20.58 21.02
N TYR A 247 1.55 -21.69 20.48
CA TYR A 247 2.40 -22.80 20.02
C TYR A 247 2.04 -23.23 18.60
N ARG A 248 3.03 -23.74 17.88
CA ARG A 248 2.86 -24.29 16.52
C ARG A 248 1.74 -25.32 16.43
N GLY A 249 1.59 -26.17 17.44
CA GLY A 249 0.56 -27.20 17.50
C GLY A 249 -0.87 -26.68 17.49
N ASP A 250 -1.12 -25.51 18.11
CA ASP A 250 -2.45 -24.91 18.18
C ASP A 250 -2.96 -24.50 16.79
N PHE A 251 -2.09 -23.91 15.97
CA PHE A 251 -2.41 -23.54 14.58
C PHE A 251 -2.70 -24.78 13.73
N GLU A 252 -1.81 -25.79 13.80
CA GLU A 252 -1.97 -27.02 13.04
C GLU A 252 -3.28 -27.73 13.39
N GLU A 253 -3.65 -27.75 14.67
CA GLU A 253 -4.91 -28.35 15.15
C GLU A 253 -6.13 -27.60 14.63
N ARG A 254 -6.13 -26.25 14.69
CA ARG A 254 -7.23 -25.42 14.18
C ARG A 254 -7.39 -25.61 12.67
N LEU A 255 -6.30 -25.52 11.90
CA LEU A 255 -6.33 -25.71 10.45
C LEU A 255 -6.84 -27.13 10.10
N LYS A 256 -6.37 -28.17 10.79
CA LYS A 256 -6.86 -29.55 10.60
C LYS A 256 -8.36 -29.67 10.86
N LYS A 257 -8.88 -29.01 11.89
CA LYS A 257 -10.33 -29.00 12.19
C LYS A 257 -11.12 -28.33 11.06
N CYS A 258 -10.68 -27.16 10.58
CA CYS A 258 -11.31 -26.48 9.45
C CYS A 258 -11.30 -27.35 8.18
N LEU A 259 -10.16 -27.96 7.86
CA LEU A 259 -10.02 -28.82 6.68
C LEU A 259 -10.86 -30.10 6.79
N LYS A 260 -11.01 -30.66 7.97
CA LYS A 260 -11.90 -31.81 8.20
C LYS A 260 -13.36 -31.46 7.94
N GLU A 261 -13.82 -30.29 8.36
CA GLU A 261 -15.17 -29.82 8.08
C GLU A 261 -15.42 -29.64 6.56
N ILE A 262 -14.36 -29.23 5.80
CA ILE A 262 -14.44 -29.13 4.34
C ILE A 262 -14.50 -30.52 3.70
N GLN A 263 -13.70 -31.49 4.16
CA GLN A 263 -13.71 -32.86 3.66
C GLN A 263 -15.05 -33.56 3.89
N ASP A 264 -15.66 -33.31 5.06
CA ASP A 264 -16.98 -33.84 5.41
C ASP A 264 -18.09 -33.19 4.55
N ASN A 265 -17.82 -32.02 3.94
CA ASN A 265 -18.76 -31.26 3.10
C ASN A 265 -18.20 -31.01 1.70
N LYS A 266 -18.44 -31.96 0.80
CA LYS A 266 -17.96 -31.93 -0.60
C LYS A 266 -18.44 -30.75 -1.45
N ASN A 267 -19.35 -29.92 -0.91
CA ASN A 267 -19.90 -28.76 -1.61
C ASN A 267 -19.16 -27.47 -1.31
N VAL A 268 -18.01 -27.52 -0.63
CA VAL A 268 -17.20 -26.37 -0.29
C VAL A 268 -16.01 -26.25 -1.25
N ILE A 269 -15.82 -25.06 -1.77
CA ILE A 269 -14.60 -24.60 -2.44
C ILE A 269 -13.92 -23.64 -1.49
N LEU A 270 -12.67 -23.91 -1.13
CA LEU A 270 -11.89 -23.03 -0.26
C LEU A 270 -11.27 -21.92 -1.11
N PHE A 271 -11.38 -20.68 -0.67
CA PHE A 271 -10.61 -19.57 -1.24
C PHE A 271 -9.57 -19.11 -0.22
N ILE A 272 -8.34 -18.98 -0.66
CA ILE A 272 -7.23 -18.46 0.15
C ILE A 272 -6.57 -17.32 -0.63
N ASP A 273 -6.74 -16.12 -0.10
CA ASP A 273 -5.95 -14.98 -0.56
C ASP A 273 -4.53 -15.08 0.02
N GLU A 274 -3.55 -14.57 -0.70
CA GLU A 274 -2.13 -14.74 -0.36
C GLU A 274 -1.74 -16.21 -0.12
N VAL A 275 -2.13 -17.09 -1.06
CA VAL A 275 -1.93 -18.54 -0.94
C VAL A 275 -0.45 -18.95 -0.72
N HIS A 276 0.51 -18.08 -1.05
CA HIS A 276 1.93 -18.27 -0.76
C HIS A 276 2.23 -18.39 0.74
N MET A 277 1.39 -17.82 1.62
CA MET A 277 1.52 -17.96 3.07
C MET A 277 1.43 -19.40 3.56
N ILE A 278 0.82 -20.30 2.75
CA ILE A 278 0.74 -21.72 3.06
C ILE A 278 2.14 -22.37 3.08
N VAL A 279 3.06 -21.93 2.23
CA VAL A 279 4.38 -22.58 2.01
C VAL A 279 5.46 -22.06 2.97
N GLY A 280 5.10 -21.45 4.06
CA GLY A 280 6.04 -20.98 5.07
C GLY A 280 6.76 -19.69 4.66
N ALA A 281 6.06 -18.60 4.66
CA ALA A 281 6.65 -17.27 4.63
C ALA A 281 7.34 -16.98 5.98
N GLY A 282 8.51 -17.59 6.19
CA GLY A 282 9.30 -17.34 7.37
C GLY A 282 10.61 -18.09 7.36
N ALA A 283 11.68 -17.43 6.93
CA ALA A 283 13.06 -17.85 7.16
C ALA A 283 13.49 -17.75 8.64
N ALA A 284 12.56 -17.56 9.58
CA ALA A 284 12.82 -17.57 11.00
C ALA A 284 12.59 -18.99 11.55
N GLU A 285 13.49 -19.49 12.38
CA GLU A 285 13.36 -20.74 13.12
C GLU A 285 11.99 -20.80 13.82
N GLY A 286 11.09 -21.65 13.34
CA GLY A 286 9.72 -21.78 13.86
C GLY A 286 8.59 -21.51 12.88
N ALA A 287 8.87 -21.19 11.62
CA ALA A 287 7.85 -20.93 10.60
C ALA A 287 6.92 -22.13 10.40
N ILE A 288 5.63 -21.85 10.39
CA ILE A 288 4.56 -22.84 10.31
C ILE A 288 4.38 -23.24 8.85
N ASP A 289 4.59 -24.52 8.55
CA ASP A 289 4.41 -25.06 7.19
C ASP A 289 3.00 -25.68 7.08
N ALA A 290 2.01 -24.84 6.76
CA ALA A 290 0.64 -25.30 6.47
C ALA A 290 0.57 -26.18 5.20
N ALA A 291 1.58 -26.09 4.33
CA ALA A 291 1.66 -26.88 3.11
C ALA A 291 1.68 -28.39 3.41
N ASN A 292 2.35 -28.81 4.46
CA ASN A 292 2.39 -30.23 4.84
C ASN A 292 1.02 -30.82 5.22
N ILE A 293 0.09 -29.99 5.66
CA ILE A 293 -1.29 -30.39 5.97
C ILE A 293 -2.14 -30.39 4.69
N LEU A 294 -1.98 -29.40 3.81
CA LEU A 294 -2.79 -29.23 2.60
C LEU A 294 -2.35 -30.13 1.45
N LYS A 295 -1.05 -30.38 1.27
CA LYS A 295 -0.51 -31.19 0.19
C LYS A 295 -1.16 -32.57 0.04
N PRO A 296 -1.36 -33.36 1.11
CA PRO A 296 -2.02 -34.66 1.01
C PRO A 296 -3.47 -34.58 0.52
N LEU A 297 -4.22 -33.55 0.97
CA LEU A 297 -5.62 -33.35 0.61
C LEU A 297 -5.79 -32.90 -0.83
N LEU A 298 -4.94 -31.98 -1.29
CA LEU A 298 -4.88 -31.55 -2.68
C LEU A 298 -4.43 -32.71 -3.60
N ALA A 299 -3.52 -33.58 -3.10
CA ALA A 299 -3.03 -34.72 -3.86
C ALA A 299 -4.11 -35.77 -4.12
N ARG A 300 -5.00 -36.00 -3.14
CA ARG A 300 -6.10 -36.97 -3.23
C ARG A 300 -7.35 -36.41 -3.90
N GLY A 301 -7.40 -35.09 -4.21
CA GLY A 301 -8.58 -34.43 -4.73
C GLY A 301 -9.72 -34.30 -3.72
N GLU A 302 -9.39 -34.40 -2.43
CA GLU A 302 -10.35 -34.27 -1.31
C GLU A 302 -10.68 -32.81 -0.99
N LEU A 303 -9.90 -31.86 -1.54
CA LEU A 303 -10.05 -30.43 -1.37
C LEU A 303 -10.05 -29.73 -2.74
N GLN A 304 -11.01 -28.83 -2.97
CA GLN A 304 -10.98 -27.86 -4.06
C GLN A 304 -10.60 -26.49 -3.49
N LEU A 305 -9.57 -25.89 -4.08
CA LEU A 305 -8.97 -24.64 -3.61
C LEU A 305 -8.81 -23.65 -4.75
N ILE A 306 -9.27 -22.40 -4.54
CA ILE A 306 -8.92 -21.24 -5.35
C ILE A 306 -7.85 -20.47 -4.56
N GLY A 307 -6.68 -20.25 -5.14
CA GLY A 307 -5.64 -19.43 -4.56
C GLY A 307 -5.52 -18.08 -5.26
N ALA A 308 -5.05 -17.07 -4.56
CA ALA A 308 -4.64 -15.80 -5.15
C ALA A 308 -3.26 -15.41 -4.61
N THR A 309 -2.37 -14.88 -5.49
CA THR A 309 -1.03 -14.45 -5.10
C THR A 309 -0.44 -13.54 -6.18
N THR A 310 0.74 -12.96 -5.93
CA THR A 310 1.51 -12.22 -6.94
C THR A 310 2.35 -13.16 -7.81
N MET A 311 2.83 -12.65 -8.97
CA MET A 311 3.70 -13.43 -9.86
C MET A 311 5.02 -13.82 -9.19
N GLU A 312 5.61 -12.89 -8.42
CA GLU A 312 6.87 -13.12 -7.72
C GLU A 312 6.72 -14.21 -6.65
N GLU A 313 5.69 -14.12 -5.82
CA GLU A 313 5.40 -15.07 -4.76
C GLU A 313 5.03 -16.46 -5.31
N TYR A 314 4.27 -16.51 -6.41
CA TYR A 314 3.95 -17.76 -7.08
C TYR A 314 5.22 -18.50 -7.53
N ARG A 315 6.15 -17.80 -8.20
CA ARG A 315 7.44 -18.36 -8.62
C ARG A 315 8.32 -18.79 -7.44
N LYS A 316 8.36 -17.96 -6.39
CA LYS A 316 9.23 -18.18 -5.24
C LYS A 316 8.77 -19.34 -4.36
N TYR A 317 7.47 -19.50 -4.15
CA TYR A 317 6.92 -20.41 -3.17
C TYR A 317 6.14 -21.59 -3.76
N ILE A 318 5.31 -21.38 -4.79
CA ILE A 318 4.43 -22.42 -5.32
C ILE A 318 5.10 -23.19 -6.46
N GLU A 319 5.71 -22.51 -7.41
CA GLU A 319 6.32 -23.14 -8.58
C GLU A 319 7.55 -24.00 -8.21
N LYS A 320 8.31 -23.58 -7.20
CA LYS A 320 9.44 -24.36 -6.67
C LYS A 320 9.02 -25.62 -5.94
N ASP A 321 7.82 -25.65 -5.38
CA ASP A 321 7.28 -26.84 -4.73
C ASP A 321 6.61 -27.75 -5.73
N THR A 322 7.28 -28.83 -6.10
CA THR A 322 6.84 -29.77 -7.14
C THR A 322 5.49 -30.42 -6.86
N ALA A 323 5.09 -30.54 -5.59
CA ALA A 323 3.82 -31.14 -5.20
C ALA A 323 2.67 -30.16 -5.42
N LEU A 324 2.85 -28.88 -5.07
CA LEU A 324 1.87 -27.82 -5.29
C LEU A 324 1.77 -27.43 -6.77
N ALA A 325 2.90 -27.26 -7.46
CA ALA A 325 2.96 -26.92 -8.89
C ALA A 325 2.19 -27.92 -9.77
N ARG A 326 2.13 -29.19 -9.38
CA ARG A 326 1.35 -30.22 -10.06
C ARG A 326 -0.15 -30.19 -9.78
N ARG A 327 -0.59 -29.41 -8.80
CA ARG A 327 -1.99 -29.35 -8.34
C ARG A 327 -2.67 -28.02 -8.66
N PHE A 328 -1.90 -26.94 -8.69
CA PHE A 328 -2.39 -25.64 -9.09
C PHE A 328 -2.31 -25.44 -10.61
N GLN A 329 -3.29 -24.71 -11.13
CA GLN A 329 -3.29 -24.21 -12.50
C GLN A 329 -3.34 -22.67 -12.44
N SER A 330 -2.33 -22.04 -13.03
CA SER A 330 -2.25 -20.57 -13.08
C SER A 330 -3.35 -19.95 -13.95
N VAL A 331 -3.91 -18.86 -13.46
CA VAL A 331 -4.81 -17.94 -14.16
C VAL A 331 -4.20 -16.55 -14.00
N ILE A 332 -3.69 -15.98 -15.08
CA ILE A 332 -3.04 -14.67 -15.06
C ILE A 332 -4.14 -13.59 -15.04
N VAL A 333 -4.04 -12.66 -14.10
CA VAL A 333 -4.91 -11.50 -13.96
C VAL A 333 -4.09 -10.26 -14.25
N GLU A 334 -4.28 -9.70 -15.44
CA GLU A 334 -3.57 -8.49 -15.88
C GLU A 334 -4.23 -7.22 -15.32
N GLU A 335 -3.45 -6.13 -15.27
CA GLU A 335 -4.01 -4.80 -14.96
C GLU A 335 -5.06 -4.42 -16.02
N PRO A 336 -6.26 -3.96 -15.62
CA PRO A 336 -7.27 -3.55 -16.58
C PRO A 336 -6.80 -2.32 -17.37
N THR A 337 -7.24 -2.22 -18.60
CA THR A 337 -7.04 -1.03 -19.43
C THR A 337 -7.76 0.19 -18.84
N GLU A 338 -7.37 1.40 -19.25
CA GLU A 338 -8.02 2.65 -18.82
C GLU A 338 -9.54 2.60 -19.01
N ALA A 339 -10.00 2.12 -20.19
CA ALA A 339 -11.43 2.03 -20.51
C ALA A 339 -12.18 0.97 -19.66
N GLU A 340 -11.53 -0.14 -19.33
CA GLU A 340 -12.11 -1.16 -18.43
C GLU A 340 -12.15 -0.65 -16.99
N ALA A 341 -11.11 0.02 -16.53
CA ALA A 341 -11.07 0.59 -15.19
C ALA A 341 -12.17 1.64 -14.99
N ILE A 342 -12.42 2.51 -15.97
CA ILE A 342 -13.53 3.48 -15.91
C ILE A 342 -14.86 2.75 -15.73
N LYS A 343 -15.14 1.69 -16.51
CA LYS A 343 -16.36 0.90 -16.40
C LYS A 343 -16.49 0.19 -15.05
N ILE A 344 -15.40 -0.32 -14.50
CA ILE A 344 -15.36 -0.92 -13.16
C ILE A 344 -15.79 0.13 -12.12
N LEU A 345 -15.16 1.31 -12.14
CA LEU A 345 -15.46 2.37 -11.19
C LEU A 345 -16.89 2.94 -11.35
N GLU A 346 -17.39 3.08 -12.58
CA GLU A 346 -18.78 3.51 -12.82
C GLU A 346 -19.82 2.60 -12.17
N LYS A 347 -19.53 1.32 -12.09
CA LYS A 347 -20.43 0.35 -11.47
C LYS A 347 -20.25 0.28 -9.96
N SER A 348 -19.03 0.36 -9.47
CA SER A 348 -18.71 0.37 -8.02
C SER A 348 -19.12 1.67 -7.34
N LYS A 349 -19.25 2.80 -8.08
CA LYS A 349 -19.53 4.12 -7.52
C LYS A 349 -20.75 4.17 -6.60
N VAL A 350 -21.79 3.38 -6.91
CA VAL A 350 -23.04 3.38 -6.15
C VAL A 350 -22.83 3.05 -4.67
N ASN A 351 -21.87 2.17 -4.38
CA ASN A 351 -21.58 1.77 -3.00
C ASN A 351 -20.77 2.84 -2.27
N TYR A 352 -19.84 3.50 -2.96
CA TYR A 352 -19.10 4.63 -2.41
C TYR A 352 -20.02 5.85 -2.19
N GLU A 353 -20.94 6.12 -3.12
CA GLU A 353 -21.97 7.15 -2.98
C GLU A 353 -22.86 6.92 -1.75
N LYS A 354 -23.31 5.67 -1.54
CA LYS A 354 -24.10 5.30 -0.36
C LYS A 354 -23.31 5.42 0.95
N TYR A 355 -22.06 5.00 0.94
CA TYR A 355 -21.21 5.03 2.13
C TYR A 355 -20.88 6.47 2.56
N HIS A 356 -20.45 7.29 1.63
CA HIS A 356 -20.07 8.68 1.92
C HIS A 356 -21.26 9.63 1.94
N GLY A 357 -22.40 9.28 1.33
CA GLY A 357 -23.57 10.16 1.21
C GLY A 357 -23.34 11.33 0.25
N VAL A 358 -22.50 11.13 -0.78
CA VAL A 358 -22.19 12.09 -1.84
C VAL A 358 -22.33 11.45 -3.20
N ASN A 359 -22.66 12.21 -4.22
CA ASN A 359 -22.71 11.72 -5.61
C ASN A 359 -21.32 11.84 -6.26
N ILE A 360 -20.97 10.92 -7.15
CA ILE A 360 -19.69 10.93 -7.88
C ILE A 360 -19.95 11.20 -9.36
N SER A 361 -19.38 12.26 -9.92
CA SER A 361 -19.54 12.56 -11.34
C SER A 361 -18.70 11.60 -12.21
N ASN A 362 -19.19 11.28 -13.43
CA ASN A 362 -18.43 10.42 -14.35
C ASN A 362 -17.08 11.04 -14.72
N LYS A 363 -17.00 12.36 -14.80
CA LYS A 363 -15.75 13.05 -15.05
C LYS A 363 -14.75 12.89 -13.90
N ALA A 364 -15.20 12.83 -12.64
CA ALA A 364 -14.33 12.52 -11.51
C ALA A 364 -13.73 11.11 -11.63
N ILE A 365 -14.52 10.14 -12.11
CA ILE A 365 -14.06 8.77 -12.36
C ILE A 365 -12.98 8.74 -13.45
N GLU A 366 -13.24 9.34 -14.62
CA GLU A 366 -12.27 9.43 -15.70
C GLU A 366 -10.98 10.11 -15.23
N THR A 367 -11.11 11.19 -14.46
CA THR A 367 -9.98 11.93 -13.91
C THR A 367 -9.20 11.10 -12.90
N ALA A 368 -9.88 10.35 -12.02
CA ALA A 368 -9.21 9.46 -11.05
C ALA A 368 -8.41 8.36 -11.76
N VAL A 369 -8.96 7.72 -12.79
CA VAL A 369 -8.24 6.71 -13.57
C VAL A 369 -7.04 7.33 -14.27
N ARG A 370 -7.23 8.41 -15.03
CA ARG A 370 -6.17 9.08 -15.79
C ARG A 370 -5.04 9.59 -14.90
N LEU A 371 -5.38 10.25 -13.78
CA LEU A 371 -4.38 10.79 -12.88
C LEU A 371 -3.66 9.69 -12.08
N SER A 372 -4.36 8.61 -11.70
CA SER A 372 -3.71 7.47 -11.04
C SER A 372 -2.69 6.78 -11.94
N ILE A 373 -2.99 6.60 -13.23
CA ILE A 373 -2.04 6.05 -14.22
C ILE A 373 -0.80 6.94 -14.31
N LYS A 374 -1.01 8.26 -14.37
CA LYS A 374 0.06 9.23 -14.60
C LYS A 374 0.95 9.46 -13.36
N TYR A 375 0.35 9.53 -12.17
CA TYR A 375 1.02 10.00 -10.96
C TYR A 375 1.23 8.91 -9.90
N ILE A 376 0.58 7.74 -10.03
CA ILE A 376 0.71 6.59 -9.10
C ILE A 376 1.13 5.34 -9.91
N PRO A 377 2.37 5.30 -10.44
CA PRO A 377 2.82 4.15 -11.23
C PRO A 377 3.18 2.93 -10.37
N GLU A 378 3.30 3.09 -9.06
CA GLU A 378 3.67 2.03 -8.12
C GLU A 378 2.51 1.12 -7.71
N LYS A 379 1.27 1.54 -7.94
CA LYS A 379 0.06 0.77 -7.70
C LYS A 379 -0.63 0.44 -9.02
N PHE A 380 -1.53 -0.54 -9.00
CA PHE A 380 -2.23 -1.04 -10.18
C PHE A 380 -3.71 -0.63 -10.18
N LEU A 381 -4.29 -0.53 -11.38
CA LEU A 381 -5.72 -0.36 -11.56
C LEU A 381 -6.46 -1.68 -11.23
N PRO A 382 -7.72 -1.61 -10.74
CA PRO A 382 -8.50 -0.42 -10.46
C PRO A 382 -8.24 0.21 -9.09
N ASP A 383 -7.52 -0.46 -8.19
CA ASP A 383 -7.35 -0.12 -6.78
C ASP A 383 -6.83 1.31 -6.57
N LYS A 384 -5.77 1.71 -7.29
CA LYS A 384 -5.22 3.08 -7.20
C LYS A 384 -6.21 4.18 -7.57
N ALA A 385 -7.15 3.91 -8.46
CA ALA A 385 -8.16 4.90 -8.85
C ALA A 385 -9.35 4.88 -7.86
N ILE A 386 -9.67 3.72 -7.30
CA ILE A 386 -10.65 3.57 -6.22
C ILE A 386 -10.19 4.35 -4.99
N ASP A 387 -8.93 4.16 -4.55
CA ASP A 387 -8.34 4.90 -3.42
C ASP A 387 -8.50 6.42 -3.59
N LEU A 388 -8.27 6.94 -4.80
CA LEU A 388 -8.41 8.37 -5.08
C LEU A 388 -9.86 8.85 -4.98
N LEU A 389 -10.82 8.08 -5.48
CA LEU A 389 -12.22 8.42 -5.41
C LEU A 389 -12.76 8.34 -3.98
N ASP A 390 -12.33 7.33 -3.23
CA ASP A 390 -12.71 7.15 -1.83
C ASP A 390 -12.21 8.31 -0.98
N GLU A 391 -10.93 8.71 -1.13
CA GLU A 391 -10.36 9.85 -0.43
C GLU A 391 -11.02 11.18 -0.86
N ALA A 392 -11.30 11.38 -2.17
CA ALA A 392 -11.98 12.58 -2.65
C ALA A 392 -13.40 12.66 -2.09
N SER A 393 -14.14 11.55 -2.07
CA SER A 393 -15.48 11.46 -1.52
C SER A 393 -15.50 11.77 -0.01
N SER A 394 -14.54 11.23 0.72
CA SER A 394 -14.36 11.50 2.15
C SER A 394 -14.08 12.99 2.43
N ARG A 395 -13.20 13.62 1.64
CA ARG A 395 -12.88 15.06 1.79
C ARG A 395 -14.09 15.95 1.50
N VAL A 396 -14.85 15.64 0.44
CA VAL A 396 -16.07 16.41 0.09
C VAL A 396 -17.10 16.31 1.22
N LYS A 397 -17.30 15.11 1.79
CA LYS A 397 -18.19 14.90 2.92
C LYS A 397 -17.76 15.69 4.17
N ILE A 398 -16.46 15.68 4.51
CA ILE A 398 -15.94 16.38 5.70
C ILE A 398 -16.11 17.90 5.58
N ASN A 399 -15.86 18.45 4.39
CA ASN A 399 -15.94 19.89 4.16
C ASN A 399 -17.38 20.42 4.10
N ASN A 400 -18.39 19.56 3.92
CA ASN A 400 -19.83 19.89 3.82
C ASN A 400 -20.17 21.01 2.82
N GLU A 401 -19.30 21.30 1.86
CA GLU A 401 -19.48 22.40 0.89
C GLU A 401 -20.27 21.96 -0.36
N LYS A 402 -20.31 20.66 -0.65
CA LYS A 402 -20.88 20.09 -1.86
C LYS A 402 -21.46 18.71 -1.62
N GLU A 403 -22.44 18.32 -2.42
CA GLU A 403 -23.03 16.96 -2.46
C GLU A 403 -22.47 16.10 -3.61
N ILE A 404 -21.61 16.68 -4.47
CA ILE A 404 -21.09 16.02 -5.67
C ILE A 404 -19.57 16.11 -5.68
N VAL A 405 -18.93 14.96 -5.91
CA VAL A 405 -17.48 14.85 -6.15
C VAL A 405 -17.21 15.17 -7.62
N GLU A 406 -16.42 16.20 -7.87
CA GLU A 406 -16.03 16.69 -9.19
C GLU A 406 -14.54 16.39 -9.49
N GLU A 407 -14.10 16.65 -10.72
CA GLU A 407 -12.69 16.52 -11.15
C GLU A 407 -11.72 17.24 -10.20
N ILE A 408 -12.07 18.47 -9.80
CA ILE A 408 -11.24 19.32 -8.94
C ILE A 408 -10.96 18.67 -7.57
N ASP A 409 -11.90 17.86 -7.06
CA ASP A 409 -11.74 17.25 -5.75
C ASP A 409 -10.74 16.08 -5.84
N VAL A 410 -10.77 15.30 -6.92
CA VAL A 410 -9.77 14.26 -7.21
C VAL A 410 -8.38 14.87 -7.40
N GLU A 411 -8.30 16.01 -8.09
CA GLU A 411 -7.05 16.73 -8.32
C GLU A 411 -6.44 17.26 -7.02
N LYS A 412 -7.26 17.72 -6.08
CA LYS A 412 -6.79 18.12 -4.74
C LYS A 412 -6.18 16.95 -3.98
N VAL A 413 -6.74 15.74 -4.13
CA VAL A 413 -6.18 14.53 -3.51
C VAL A 413 -4.82 14.21 -4.10
N ILE A 414 -4.70 14.14 -5.44
CA ILE A 414 -3.43 13.89 -6.12
C ILE A 414 -2.38 14.95 -5.75
N THR A 415 -2.78 16.22 -5.70
CA THR A 415 -1.87 17.31 -5.28
C THR A 415 -1.30 17.06 -3.89
N GLY A 416 -2.12 16.61 -2.96
CA GLY A 416 -1.69 16.26 -1.60
C GLY A 416 -0.71 15.08 -1.58
N LEU A 417 -0.94 14.07 -2.42
CA LEU A 417 -0.12 12.85 -2.48
C LEU A 417 1.23 13.08 -3.18
N VAL A 418 1.23 13.77 -4.31
CA VAL A 418 2.43 13.91 -5.17
C VAL A 418 3.15 15.24 -4.95
N GLY A 419 2.53 16.20 -4.26
CA GLY A 419 3.10 17.52 -4.00
C GLY A 419 3.15 18.43 -5.24
N VAL A 420 2.37 18.12 -6.29
CA VAL A 420 2.27 18.93 -7.51
C VAL A 420 1.08 19.88 -7.39
N PRO A 421 1.24 21.21 -7.51
CA PRO A 421 0.13 22.16 -7.39
C PRO A 421 -1.01 21.90 -8.39
N ILE A 422 -2.27 22.10 -7.97
CA ILE A 422 -3.49 21.85 -8.78
C ILE A 422 -3.43 22.60 -10.11
N LYS A 423 -3.00 23.88 -10.11
CA LYS A 423 -2.83 24.67 -11.33
C LYS A 423 -1.95 23.99 -12.36
N ASN A 424 -1.04 23.13 -11.91
CA ASN A 424 -0.14 22.38 -12.79
C ASN A 424 -0.74 21.09 -13.34
N ILE A 425 -1.87 20.61 -12.82
CA ILE A 425 -2.54 19.40 -13.29
C ILE A 425 -3.53 19.74 -14.41
N ASN A 426 -4.26 20.85 -14.28
CA ASN A 426 -5.32 21.29 -15.21
C ASN A 426 -4.83 22.18 -16.35
N GLU A 427 -3.83 23.03 -16.09
CA GLU A 427 -3.25 23.79 -17.18
C GLU A 427 -2.66 22.82 -18.18
N SER A 428 -3.02 22.94 -19.45
CA SER A 428 -2.32 22.24 -20.52
C SER A 428 -0.83 22.47 -20.30
N GLN A 429 0.02 21.49 -20.56
CA GLN A 429 1.48 21.66 -20.41
C GLN A 429 2.00 22.90 -21.15
N ILE A 430 1.22 23.40 -22.09
CA ILE A 430 1.46 24.62 -22.87
C ILE A 430 1.23 25.87 -22.01
N GLU A 431 0.15 25.93 -21.22
CA GLU A 431 -0.15 27.08 -20.37
C GLU A 431 0.87 27.28 -19.25
N LYS A 432 1.42 26.18 -18.69
CA LYS A 432 2.53 26.24 -17.73
C LYS A 432 3.77 26.93 -18.29
N LEU A 433 3.97 26.84 -19.59
CA LEU A 433 5.11 27.44 -20.28
C LEU A 433 4.88 28.91 -20.64
N VAL A 434 3.66 29.44 -20.43
CA VAL A 434 3.38 30.87 -20.60
C VAL A 434 3.99 31.64 -19.43
N GLY A 435 4.96 32.48 -19.71
CA GLY A 435 5.63 33.32 -18.69
C GLY A 435 6.73 32.62 -17.87
N ILE A 436 7.00 31.32 -18.12
CA ILE A 436 8.09 30.60 -17.43
C ILE A 436 9.46 31.18 -17.82
N ASP A 437 9.57 31.73 -19.02
CA ASP A 437 10.74 32.45 -19.53
C ASP A 437 11.16 33.59 -18.58
N LYS A 438 10.22 34.45 -18.22
CA LYS A 438 10.47 35.56 -17.30
C LYS A 438 10.85 35.06 -15.91
N LYS A 439 10.18 34.00 -15.42
CA LYS A 439 10.45 33.45 -14.10
C LYS A 439 11.85 32.83 -14.01
N ILE A 440 12.26 32.06 -15.02
CA ILE A 440 13.59 31.44 -15.07
C ILE A 440 14.66 32.50 -15.26
N SER A 441 14.47 33.46 -16.22
CA SER A 441 15.44 34.55 -16.47
C SER A 441 15.67 35.43 -15.24
N ASN A 442 14.63 35.69 -14.44
CA ASN A 442 14.79 36.43 -13.18
C ASN A 442 15.61 35.68 -12.12
N LYS A 443 15.64 34.33 -12.20
CA LYS A 443 16.38 33.50 -11.24
C LYS A 443 17.79 33.17 -11.73
N ILE A 444 18.01 33.04 -13.00
CA ILE A 444 19.31 32.70 -13.62
C ILE A 444 19.87 33.91 -14.35
N ILE A 445 21.01 34.38 -13.92
CA ILE A 445 21.66 35.59 -14.42
C ILE A 445 22.75 35.22 -15.41
N GLY A 446 22.84 35.95 -16.52
CA GLY A 446 23.93 35.85 -17.50
C GLY A 446 23.90 34.60 -18.38
N GLN A 447 22.72 33.95 -18.52
CA GLN A 447 22.57 32.71 -19.30
C GLN A 447 21.30 32.74 -20.20
N GLU A 448 21.02 33.88 -20.80
CA GLU A 448 19.78 34.13 -21.57
C GLU A 448 19.60 33.13 -22.71
N GLU A 449 20.67 32.84 -23.47
CA GLU A 449 20.63 31.87 -24.58
C GLU A 449 20.33 30.45 -24.09
N ALA A 450 20.92 30.05 -22.97
CA ALA A 450 20.67 28.77 -22.35
C ALA A 450 19.21 28.65 -21.89
N VAL A 451 18.68 29.69 -21.23
CA VAL A 451 17.29 29.77 -20.80
C VAL A 451 16.33 29.63 -21.97
N MET A 452 16.54 30.43 -23.04
CA MET A 452 15.68 30.38 -24.23
C MET A 452 15.71 29.02 -24.93
N SER A 453 16.88 28.38 -25.00
CA SER A 453 17.04 27.06 -25.60
C SER A 453 16.29 25.98 -24.79
N ILE A 454 16.38 26.04 -23.46
CA ILE A 454 15.68 25.13 -22.55
C ILE A 454 14.16 25.28 -22.67
N ILE A 455 13.66 26.52 -22.65
CA ILE A 455 12.23 26.81 -22.80
C ILE A 455 11.69 26.31 -24.12
N LYS A 456 12.42 26.53 -25.22
CA LYS A 456 12.05 26.05 -26.55
C LYS A 456 11.95 24.51 -26.57
N ALA A 457 12.87 23.83 -25.91
CA ALA A 457 12.85 22.37 -25.80
C ALA A 457 11.73 21.86 -24.88
N LEU A 458 11.48 22.51 -23.74
CA LEU A 458 10.35 22.21 -22.88
C LEU A 458 9.01 22.38 -23.61
N LYS A 459 8.86 23.47 -24.41
CA LYS A 459 7.66 23.67 -25.24
C LYS A 459 7.46 22.53 -26.25
N ARG A 460 8.52 22.04 -26.89
CA ARG A 460 8.43 20.88 -27.80
C ARG A 460 8.05 19.58 -27.08
N GLY A 461 8.63 19.33 -25.92
CA GLY A 461 8.31 18.15 -25.09
C GLY A 461 6.87 18.16 -24.60
N ALA A 462 6.35 19.33 -24.17
CA ALA A 462 5.00 19.49 -23.68
C ALA A 462 3.92 19.20 -24.75
N ILE A 463 4.19 19.49 -26.01
CA ILE A 463 3.25 19.25 -27.14
C ILE A 463 3.24 17.76 -27.56
N LYS A 464 4.10 16.92 -26.96
CA LYS A 464 4.25 15.47 -27.28
C LYS A 464 4.38 15.18 -28.79
N LEU A 465 5.10 16.05 -29.51
CA LEU A 465 5.45 15.84 -30.93
C LEU A 465 6.52 14.76 -31.13
N LYS A 466 7.04 14.19 -30.03
CA LYS A 466 8.03 13.13 -29.99
C LYS A 466 7.43 11.78 -29.65
N ASP A 467 8.24 10.75 -29.87
CA ASP A 467 7.97 9.39 -29.40
C ASP A 467 7.67 9.38 -27.90
N THR A 468 6.49 8.87 -27.56
CA THR A 468 5.98 8.84 -26.19
C THR A 468 6.73 7.85 -25.28
N SER A 469 7.60 7.01 -25.85
CA SER A 469 8.42 6.07 -25.08
C SER A 469 9.60 6.73 -24.37
N ARG A 470 10.07 7.89 -24.84
CA ARG A 470 11.28 8.58 -24.34
C ARG A 470 10.97 9.57 -23.21
N PRO A 471 12.00 9.97 -22.41
CA PRO A 471 11.86 11.08 -21.47
C PRO A 471 11.34 12.37 -22.14
N MET A 472 10.68 13.24 -21.36
CA MET A 472 10.12 14.52 -21.82
C MET A 472 11.17 15.38 -22.56
N GLY A 473 12.41 15.35 -22.13
CA GLY A 473 13.54 16.00 -22.78
C GLY A 473 14.86 15.62 -22.13
N THR A 474 15.91 15.64 -22.96
CA THR A 474 17.28 15.32 -22.51
C THR A 474 18.20 16.48 -22.83
N PHE A 475 18.87 17.02 -21.84
CA PHE A 475 19.77 18.15 -21.95
C PHE A 475 21.17 17.79 -21.49
N LEU A 476 22.17 18.29 -22.22
CA LEU A 476 23.55 18.30 -21.78
C LEU A 476 24.00 19.75 -21.55
N PHE A 477 24.35 20.09 -20.33
CA PHE A 477 24.85 21.41 -19.95
C PHE A 477 26.37 21.39 -19.89
N LEU A 478 27.00 22.13 -20.79
CA LEU A 478 28.46 22.26 -20.88
C LEU A 478 28.91 23.61 -20.36
N GLY A 479 30.07 23.70 -19.74
CA GLY A 479 30.66 24.97 -19.31
C GLY A 479 31.50 24.85 -18.04
N ALA A 480 32.17 25.92 -17.67
CA ALA A 480 33.03 25.98 -16.51
C ALA A 480 32.27 25.69 -15.19
N SER A 481 33.01 25.36 -14.11
CA SER A 481 32.42 25.19 -12.79
C SER A 481 31.86 26.54 -12.30
N GLY A 482 30.69 26.49 -11.63
CA GLY A 482 30.10 27.67 -10.99
C GLY A 482 29.37 28.65 -11.92
N VAL A 483 29.14 28.32 -13.20
CA VAL A 483 28.40 29.18 -14.17
C VAL A 483 26.88 29.07 -14.08
N GLY A 484 26.34 28.18 -13.18
CA GLY A 484 24.92 28.06 -12.95
C GLY A 484 24.25 26.80 -13.49
N LYS A 485 24.99 25.79 -14.01
CA LYS A 485 24.43 24.53 -14.54
C LYS A 485 23.50 23.80 -13.57
N THR A 486 23.99 23.51 -12.36
CA THR A 486 23.20 22.83 -11.33
C THR A 486 22.07 23.71 -10.80
N GLU A 487 22.27 25.03 -10.74
CA GLU A 487 21.22 25.97 -10.32
C GLU A 487 20.08 26.05 -11.32
N MET A 488 20.37 26.01 -12.62
CA MET A 488 19.36 25.91 -13.68
C MET A 488 18.46 24.69 -13.48
N ALA A 489 19.03 23.53 -13.16
CA ALA A 489 18.24 22.31 -12.90
C ALA A 489 17.30 22.48 -11.68
N LYS A 490 17.75 23.15 -10.62
CA LYS A 490 16.91 23.46 -9.45
C LYS A 490 15.78 24.43 -9.78
N VAL A 491 16.09 25.47 -10.57
CA VAL A 491 15.08 26.46 -10.98
C VAL A 491 14.03 25.82 -11.89
N ILE A 492 14.43 24.92 -12.80
CA ILE A 492 13.48 24.17 -13.63
C ILE A 492 12.59 23.26 -12.75
N ALA A 493 13.17 22.56 -11.76
CA ALA A 493 12.40 21.74 -10.83
C ALA A 493 11.38 22.57 -10.04
N GLU A 494 11.74 23.77 -9.63
CA GLU A 494 10.85 24.68 -8.90
C GLU A 494 9.76 25.26 -9.78
N GLU A 495 10.11 25.83 -10.96
CA GLU A 495 9.19 26.60 -11.80
C GLU A 495 8.32 25.73 -12.71
N TYR A 496 8.84 24.61 -13.21
CA TYR A 496 8.10 23.73 -14.11
C TYR A 496 7.47 22.54 -13.37
N PHE A 497 8.22 21.90 -12.44
CA PHE A 497 7.73 20.76 -11.67
C PHE A 497 7.13 21.15 -10.30
N GLY A 498 7.10 22.45 -10.00
CA GLY A 498 6.36 23.03 -8.88
C GLY A 498 7.06 23.01 -7.52
N ASN A 499 8.13 22.23 -7.34
CA ASN A 499 8.87 22.16 -6.07
C ASN A 499 10.35 21.81 -6.29
N LYS A 500 11.24 22.44 -5.52
CA LYS A 500 12.68 22.10 -5.50
C LYS A 500 12.94 20.65 -5.13
N SER A 501 12.07 20.03 -4.33
CA SER A 501 12.18 18.62 -3.95
C SER A 501 11.94 17.64 -5.10
N ASN A 502 11.42 18.12 -6.25
CA ASN A 502 11.24 17.32 -7.46
C ASN A 502 12.53 17.29 -8.33
N LEU A 503 13.68 17.57 -7.72
CA LEU A 503 15.01 17.37 -8.28
C LEU A 503 15.66 16.12 -7.64
N ILE A 504 15.94 15.12 -8.47
CA ILE A 504 16.76 13.96 -8.10
C ILE A 504 18.17 14.23 -8.64
N ARG A 505 19.11 14.50 -7.74
CA ARG A 505 20.52 14.73 -8.10
C ARG A 505 21.33 13.48 -7.86
N LEU A 506 22.14 13.10 -8.85
CA LEU A 506 23.13 12.03 -8.81
C LEU A 506 24.48 12.64 -9.18
N ASP A 507 25.42 12.62 -8.25
CA ASP A 507 26.78 13.09 -8.45
C ASP A 507 27.63 11.94 -9.02
N MET A 508 28.08 12.06 -10.23
CA MET A 508 28.80 10.99 -10.92
C MET A 508 30.18 10.71 -10.33
N SER A 509 30.67 11.59 -9.46
CA SER A 509 31.89 11.32 -8.68
C SER A 509 31.73 10.10 -7.75
N GLU A 510 30.47 9.79 -7.35
CA GLU A 510 30.15 8.61 -6.52
C GLU A 510 30.01 7.33 -7.36
N TYR A 511 30.05 7.44 -8.69
CA TYR A 511 29.79 6.36 -9.65
C TYR A 511 30.97 6.11 -10.60
N MET A 512 32.20 6.29 -10.10
CA MET A 512 33.43 6.11 -10.86
C MET A 512 33.88 4.65 -10.96
N GLU A 513 33.44 3.80 -10.01
CA GLU A 513 33.82 2.39 -9.94
C GLU A 513 32.81 1.47 -10.65
N PRO A 514 33.23 0.32 -11.21
CA PRO A 514 32.34 -0.64 -11.87
C PRO A 514 31.17 -1.09 -10.98
N ASN A 515 31.43 -1.31 -9.70
CA ASN A 515 30.41 -1.79 -8.75
C ASN A 515 29.40 -0.72 -8.34
N SER A 516 29.63 0.54 -8.69
CA SER A 516 28.75 1.65 -8.32
C SER A 516 27.41 1.62 -9.06
N ILE A 517 27.28 0.84 -10.12
CA ILE A 517 26.03 0.59 -10.83
C ILE A 517 24.94 0.03 -9.90
N SER A 518 25.33 -0.80 -8.92
CA SER A 518 24.42 -1.34 -7.91
C SER A 518 23.72 -0.28 -7.07
N LYS A 519 24.32 0.90 -6.90
CA LYS A 519 23.69 2.04 -6.23
C LYS A 519 22.50 2.62 -7.03
N MET A 520 22.46 2.40 -8.36
CA MET A 520 21.36 2.85 -9.22
C MET A 520 20.26 1.82 -9.36
N ILE A 521 20.61 0.54 -9.56
CA ILE A 521 19.65 -0.53 -9.85
C ILE A 521 19.50 -1.55 -8.73
N GLY A 522 20.20 -1.37 -7.59
CA GLY A 522 20.20 -2.34 -6.50
C GLY A 522 21.26 -3.44 -6.68
N ALA A 523 21.67 -4.06 -5.58
CA ALA A 523 22.59 -5.18 -5.61
C ALA A 523 21.90 -6.48 -6.10
N PRO A 524 22.64 -7.42 -6.69
CA PRO A 524 22.10 -8.74 -7.02
C PRO A 524 21.64 -9.49 -5.76
N PRO A 525 20.70 -10.44 -5.88
CA PRO A 525 20.23 -11.26 -4.78
C PRO A 525 21.38 -11.91 -4.00
N GLY A 526 21.37 -11.77 -2.67
CA GLY A 526 22.38 -12.33 -1.77
C GLY A 526 23.55 -11.40 -1.41
N TYR A 527 23.62 -10.19 -1.96
CA TYR A 527 24.62 -9.18 -1.58
C TYR A 527 24.02 -8.13 -0.62
N VAL A 528 24.88 -7.54 0.21
CA VAL A 528 24.50 -6.44 1.12
C VAL A 528 24.02 -5.25 0.28
N GLY A 529 22.81 -4.72 0.60
CA GLY A 529 22.18 -3.62 -0.17
C GLY A 529 21.14 -4.06 -1.19
N TYR A 530 20.73 -5.34 -1.20
CA TYR A 530 19.68 -5.87 -2.07
C TYR A 530 18.33 -5.13 -1.88
N ASP A 531 17.96 -4.80 -0.65
CA ASP A 531 16.72 -4.09 -0.29
C ASP A 531 16.90 -2.56 -0.17
N ASP A 532 17.93 -1.97 -0.82
CA ASP A 532 18.18 -0.54 -0.68
C ASP A 532 17.09 0.28 -1.40
N GLU A 533 16.16 0.87 -0.63
CA GLU A 533 15.11 1.76 -1.13
C GLU A 533 15.65 3.05 -1.78
N LYS A 534 16.92 3.35 -1.63
CA LYS A 534 17.56 4.59 -2.09
C LYS A 534 18.03 4.55 -3.54
N ASN A 535 17.87 3.42 -4.24
CA ASN A 535 18.26 3.30 -5.64
C ASN A 535 17.46 4.25 -6.56
N LEU A 536 18.00 4.53 -7.77
CA LEU A 536 17.37 5.46 -8.71
C LEU A 536 15.97 4.99 -9.13
N VAL A 537 15.79 3.69 -9.37
CA VAL A 537 14.51 3.10 -9.80
C VAL A 537 13.42 3.41 -8.77
N ASN A 538 13.69 3.19 -7.48
CA ASN A 538 12.72 3.46 -6.42
C ASN A 538 12.45 4.96 -6.23
N LYS A 539 13.48 5.82 -6.38
CA LYS A 539 13.28 7.28 -6.35
C LYS A 539 12.36 7.78 -7.45
N ILE A 540 12.53 7.27 -8.68
CA ILE A 540 11.68 7.65 -9.82
C ILE A 540 10.26 7.10 -9.65
N ARG A 541 10.08 5.87 -9.17
CA ARG A 541 8.75 5.34 -8.89
C ARG A 541 7.98 6.20 -7.87
N LYS A 542 8.67 6.66 -6.82
CA LYS A 542 8.07 7.57 -5.82
C LYS A 542 7.81 8.98 -6.37
N LYS A 543 8.60 9.43 -7.36
CA LYS A 543 8.49 10.78 -7.97
C LYS A 543 8.65 10.70 -9.49
N PRO A 544 7.62 10.22 -10.21
CA PRO A 544 7.71 10.04 -11.67
C PRO A 544 7.74 11.36 -12.46
N TYR A 545 7.27 12.46 -11.84
CA TYR A 545 7.26 13.80 -12.44
C TYR A 545 8.33 14.66 -11.79
N CYS A 546 9.54 14.60 -12.32
CA CYS A 546 10.71 15.24 -11.71
C CYS A 546 11.81 15.58 -12.73
N VAL A 547 12.80 16.36 -12.27
CA VAL A 547 14.08 16.55 -12.94
C VAL A 547 15.08 15.54 -12.41
N VAL A 548 15.74 14.80 -13.28
CA VAL A 548 16.87 13.93 -12.93
C VAL A 548 18.16 14.57 -13.41
N LEU A 549 19.00 14.97 -12.48
CA LEU A 549 20.28 15.61 -12.75
C LEU A 549 21.42 14.62 -12.52
N PHE A 550 22.14 14.31 -13.58
CA PHE A 550 23.41 13.59 -13.55
C PHE A 550 24.54 14.63 -13.60
N ASP A 551 25.13 14.93 -12.45
CA ASP A 551 26.13 15.98 -12.31
C ASP A 551 27.55 15.42 -12.57
N GLU A 552 28.36 16.12 -13.36
CA GLU A 552 29.73 15.73 -13.75
C GLU A 552 29.82 14.39 -14.50
N ILE A 553 29.01 14.25 -15.56
CA ILE A 553 28.83 12.98 -16.32
C ILE A 553 30.14 12.39 -16.86
N GLU A 554 31.16 13.21 -17.11
CA GLU A 554 32.48 12.79 -17.56
C GLU A 554 33.22 11.91 -16.54
N LYS A 555 32.78 11.88 -15.28
CA LYS A 555 33.36 11.06 -14.21
C LYS A 555 32.72 9.68 -14.09
N ALA A 556 31.56 9.49 -14.74
CA ALA A 556 30.81 8.24 -14.62
C ALA A 556 31.55 7.06 -15.25
N HIS A 557 31.47 5.88 -14.59
CA HIS A 557 31.94 4.63 -15.17
C HIS A 557 31.18 4.29 -16.46
N SER A 558 31.82 3.56 -17.38
CA SER A 558 31.21 3.17 -18.67
C SER A 558 29.90 2.43 -18.53
N ASP A 559 29.73 1.63 -17.49
CA ASP A 559 28.51 0.86 -17.27
C ASP A 559 27.32 1.75 -16.87
N VAL A 560 27.57 2.84 -16.15
CA VAL A 560 26.55 3.85 -15.84
C VAL A 560 26.11 4.56 -17.12
N LEU A 561 27.04 4.85 -18.04
CA LEU A 561 26.71 5.42 -19.34
C LEU A 561 25.85 4.47 -20.19
N ASN A 562 26.06 3.15 -20.08
CA ASN A 562 25.20 2.14 -20.75
C ASN A 562 23.78 2.12 -20.18
N LEU A 563 23.62 2.28 -18.84
CA LEU A 563 22.27 2.42 -18.25
C LEU A 563 21.56 3.70 -18.70
N LEU A 564 22.32 4.79 -18.82
CA LEU A 564 21.76 6.04 -19.34
C LEU A 564 21.23 5.87 -20.76
N LEU A 565 21.92 5.11 -21.62
CA LEU A 565 21.43 4.82 -22.97
C LEU A 565 20.05 4.16 -22.92
N GLN A 566 19.85 3.16 -22.06
CA GLN A 566 18.56 2.51 -21.89
C GLN A 566 17.47 3.50 -21.44
N ILE A 567 17.77 4.37 -20.46
CA ILE A 567 16.82 5.40 -20.01
C ILE A 567 16.45 6.35 -21.16
N LEU A 568 17.43 6.78 -21.98
CA LEU A 568 17.23 7.74 -23.04
C LEU A 568 16.54 7.14 -24.29
N GLU A 569 16.63 5.82 -24.50
CA GLU A 569 16.01 5.13 -25.64
C GLU A 569 14.61 4.65 -25.29
N ASP A 570 14.51 3.84 -24.21
CA ASP A 570 13.30 3.12 -23.84
C ASP A 570 12.45 3.88 -22.82
N GLY A 571 12.99 4.95 -22.21
CA GLY A 571 12.33 5.68 -21.13
C GLY A 571 12.05 4.83 -19.89
N LYS A 572 12.75 3.71 -19.73
CA LYS A 572 12.54 2.75 -18.64
C LYS A 572 13.86 2.25 -18.08
N LEU A 573 13.87 1.95 -16.80
CA LEU A 573 15.00 1.30 -16.14
C LEU A 573 14.48 0.24 -15.17
N THR A 574 15.02 -0.98 -15.27
CA THR A 574 14.64 -2.10 -14.41
C THR A 574 15.73 -2.34 -13.37
N ASN A 575 15.35 -2.51 -12.11
CA ASN A 575 16.28 -2.84 -11.03
C ASN A 575 16.61 -4.34 -11.00
N SER A 576 17.52 -4.74 -10.10
CA SER A 576 17.91 -6.13 -9.88
C SER A 576 16.77 -7.05 -9.43
N ASN A 577 15.70 -6.49 -8.91
CA ASN A 577 14.50 -7.20 -8.44
C ASN A 577 13.44 -7.37 -9.54
N GLY A 578 13.71 -6.92 -10.77
CA GLY A 578 12.74 -6.95 -11.88
C GLY A 578 11.73 -5.80 -11.87
N VAL A 579 11.85 -4.86 -10.92
CA VAL A 579 10.96 -3.70 -10.81
C VAL A 579 11.39 -2.62 -11.80
N THR A 580 10.47 -2.17 -12.63
CA THR A 580 10.73 -1.16 -13.66
C THR A 580 10.23 0.22 -13.25
N ALA A 581 11.04 1.25 -13.44
CA ALA A 581 10.65 2.66 -13.34
C ALA A 581 10.49 3.27 -14.73
N ASN A 582 9.48 4.16 -14.86
CA ASN A 582 9.18 4.87 -16.09
C ASN A 582 9.71 6.32 -16.00
N PHE A 583 10.51 6.74 -16.99
CA PHE A 583 11.12 8.06 -17.10
C PHE A 583 10.41 8.98 -18.10
N GLN A 584 9.30 8.58 -18.70
CA GLN A 584 8.61 9.32 -19.76
C GLN A 584 8.19 10.73 -19.34
N GLU A 585 7.82 10.90 -18.07
CA GLU A 585 7.41 12.20 -17.52
C GLU A 585 8.57 12.92 -16.79
N THR A 586 9.81 12.44 -16.95
CA THR A 586 11.00 13.07 -16.36
C THR A 586 11.74 13.95 -17.35
N LEU A 587 12.43 14.95 -16.83
CA LEU A 587 13.41 15.76 -17.57
C LEU A 587 14.81 15.33 -17.18
N ILE A 588 15.60 14.84 -18.13
CA ILE A 588 16.96 14.40 -17.89
C ILE A 588 17.92 15.54 -18.16
N ILE A 589 18.74 15.87 -17.19
CA ILE A 589 19.81 16.89 -17.32
C ILE A 589 21.14 16.23 -16.99
N LEU A 590 22.06 16.29 -17.91
CA LEU A 590 23.45 15.89 -17.76
C LEU A 590 24.30 17.16 -17.63
N THR A 591 25.21 17.26 -16.67
CA THR A 591 26.15 18.37 -16.63
C THR A 591 27.57 17.88 -16.89
N SER A 592 28.39 18.70 -17.52
CA SER A 592 29.80 18.42 -17.72
C SER A 592 30.64 19.70 -17.65
N ASN A 593 31.87 19.53 -17.20
CA ASN A 593 32.87 20.60 -17.20
C ASN A 593 33.77 20.56 -18.44
N LEU A 594 33.47 19.68 -19.40
CA LEU A 594 34.19 19.62 -20.68
C LEU A 594 34.08 20.96 -21.43
N GLY A 595 35.12 21.31 -22.13
CA GLY A 595 35.21 22.57 -22.86
C GLY A 595 35.56 23.81 -22.01
N ALA A 596 35.66 23.67 -20.67
CA ALA A 596 36.02 24.78 -19.79
C ALA A 596 37.39 25.39 -20.16
N ASN A 597 38.35 24.56 -20.52
CA ASN A 597 39.70 24.99 -20.95
C ASN A 597 39.66 25.71 -22.32
N ILE A 598 38.79 25.35 -23.23
CA ILE A 598 38.59 26.00 -24.53
C ILE A 598 37.97 27.38 -24.33
N MET A 599 36.99 27.47 -23.42
CA MET A 599 36.36 28.74 -23.07
C MET A 599 37.32 29.72 -22.36
N ASN A 600 38.26 29.21 -21.59
CA ASN A 600 39.27 30.01 -20.88
C ASN A 600 40.44 30.49 -21.77
N LYS A 601 40.63 29.95 -22.96
CA LYS A 601 41.64 30.43 -23.89
C LYS A 601 41.20 31.77 -24.47
N THR A 602 41.55 32.84 -23.75
CA THR A 602 41.48 34.21 -24.24
C THR A 602 42.59 34.42 -25.23
N GLY A 603 42.27 34.74 -26.50
CA GLY A 603 43.12 35.44 -27.39
C GLY A 603 43.90 34.62 -28.41
N ARG A 604 43.32 34.49 -29.58
CA ARG A 604 44.05 34.81 -30.81
C ARG A 604 43.49 36.12 -31.34
N ILE A 605 44.32 37.11 -31.41
CA ILE A 605 44.03 38.45 -31.99
C ILE A 605 43.69 38.24 -33.46
N GLY A 606 42.41 38.44 -33.84
CA GLY A 606 41.95 38.36 -35.21
C GLY A 606 40.45 38.55 -35.29
N PHE A 607 40.05 39.64 -35.88
CA PHE A 607 38.65 40.03 -36.11
C PHE A 607 37.89 38.99 -36.93
N SER A 608 36.82 38.41 -36.37
CA SER A 608 35.65 38.02 -37.15
C SER A 608 34.51 37.47 -36.27
N PHE A 609 33.30 37.67 -36.74
CA PHE A 609 32.01 37.18 -36.19
C PHE A 609 31.92 35.63 -36.06
N ASP A 610 32.96 34.91 -36.47
CA ASP A 610 33.06 33.44 -36.51
C ASP A 610 33.65 32.79 -35.23
N GLU A 611 34.14 33.54 -34.23
CA GLU A 611 34.83 32.97 -33.07
C GLU A 611 33.92 32.12 -32.19
N ASN A 612 32.64 32.48 -32.07
CA ASN A 612 31.69 31.71 -31.26
C ASN A 612 31.29 30.39 -31.94
N VAL A 613 31.24 30.35 -33.23
CA VAL A 613 30.96 29.15 -34.02
C VAL A 613 32.12 28.16 -33.93
N SER A 614 33.36 28.66 -34.09
CA SER A 614 34.56 27.84 -34.01
C SER A 614 34.80 27.25 -32.61
N LYS A 615 34.56 28.00 -31.54
CA LYS A 615 34.63 27.52 -30.16
C LYS A 615 33.56 26.44 -29.86
N ARG A 616 32.37 26.63 -30.37
CA ARG A 616 31.28 25.64 -30.25
C ARG A 616 31.63 24.32 -30.93
N GLU A 617 32.23 24.38 -32.12
CA GLU A 617 32.67 23.17 -32.84
C GLU A 617 33.84 22.49 -32.16
N GLU A 618 34.78 23.22 -31.59
CA GLU A 618 35.86 22.66 -30.79
C GLU A 618 35.33 21.94 -29.52
N ILE A 619 34.39 22.54 -28.79
CA ILE A 619 33.75 21.91 -27.60
C ILE A 619 33.00 20.65 -28.03
N LEU A 620 32.27 20.68 -29.13
CA LEU A 620 31.57 19.50 -29.64
C LEU A 620 32.52 18.40 -30.10
N SER A 621 33.70 18.75 -30.62
CA SER A 621 34.73 17.79 -30.99
C SER A 621 35.36 17.14 -29.74
N GLU A 622 35.66 17.91 -28.70
CA GLU A 622 36.13 17.39 -27.41
C GLU A 622 35.11 16.46 -26.78
N LEU A 623 33.82 16.81 -26.80
CA LEU A 623 32.74 16.01 -26.33
C LEU A 623 32.69 14.62 -27.00
N LYS A 624 32.83 14.56 -28.32
CA LYS A 624 32.84 13.32 -29.11
C LYS A 624 34.03 12.42 -28.77
N ASN A 625 35.13 12.98 -28.28
CA ASN A 625 36.32 12.23 -27.87
C ASN A 625 36.13 11.60 -26.47
N VAL A 626 35.33 12.21 -25.61
CA VAL A 626 35.15 11.79 -24.20
C VAL A 626 33.88 10.96 -24.02
N MET A 627 32.80 11.27 -24.73
CA MET A 627 31.52 10.59 -24.63
C MET A 627 31.26 9.70 -25.84
N LYS A 628 30.66 8.52 -25.58
CA LYS A 628 30.26 7.60 -26.67
C LYS A 628 29.33 8.32 -27.64
N PRO A 629 29.57 8.22 -28.98
CA PRO A 629 28.74 8.84 -29.98
C PRO A 629 27.25 8.50 -29.85
N GLU A 630 26.94 7.27 -29.47
CA GLU A 630 25.58 6.81 -29.24
C GLU A 630 24.84 7.64 -28.17
N LEU A 631 25.51 7.96 -27.06
CA LEU A 631 24.93 8.77 -25.99
C LEU A 631 24.69 10.23 -26.49
N VAL A 632 25.66 10.81 -27.19
CA VAL A 632 25.55 12.19 -27.72
C VAL A 632 24.38 12.31 -28.72
N ASN A 633 24.15 11.28 -29.54
CA ASN A 633 23.05 11.25 -30.51
C ASN A 633 21.65 11.12 -29.87
N ARG A 634 21.58 10.69 -28.60
CA ARG A 634 20.31 10.57 -27.83
C ARG A 634 19.98 11.80 -27.01
N ILE A 635 20.92 12.75 -26.92
CA ILE A 635 20.70 14.02 -26.24
C ILE A 635 19.95 14.97 -27.16
N ASP A 636 18.83 15.49 -26.72
CA ASP A 636 17.98 16.38 -27.53
C ASP A 636 18.62 17.74 -27.75
N ASN A 637 19.26 18.27 -26.70
CA ASN A 637 19.83 19.61 -26.77
C ASN A 637 21.14 19.69 -25.97
N ILE A 638 22.17 20.21 -26.63
CA ILE A 638 23.45 20.52 -25.99
C ILE A 638 23.48 22.03 -25.77
N ILE A 639 23.59 22.45 -24.53
CA ILE A 639 23.52 23.84 -24.10
C ILE A 639 24.84 24.22 -23.47
N ILE A 640 25.46 25.26 -24.03
CA ILE A 640 26.74 25.79 -23.56
C ILE A 640 26.45 26.99 -22.66
N PHE A 641 26.94 26.94 -21.44
CA PHE A 641 26.84 28.03 -20.46
C PHE A 641 28.01 28.96 -20.59
N ASN A 642 27.72 30.24 -20.77
CA ASN A 642 28.73 31.30 -20.91
C ASN A 642 29.47 31.56 -19.59
N GLN A 643 30.67 32.08 -19.67
CA GLN A 643 31.37 32.61 -18.48
C GLN A 643 30.63 33.84 -17.94
N LEU A 644 30.60 33.95 -16.60
CA LEU A 644 29.97 35.09 -15.94
C LEU A 644 30.85 36.33 -16.05
N THR A 645 30.26 37.46 -16.45
CA THR A 645 30.90 38.77 -16.42
C THR A 645 30.89 39.35 -15.01
N GLU A 646 31.69 40.42 -14.81
CA GLU A 646 31.68 41.15 -13.53
C GLU A 646 30.30 41.70 -13.19
N GLU A 647 29.55 42.18 -14.18
CA GLU A 647 28.18 42.66 -14.04
C GLU A 647 27.25 41.54 -13.58
N ASN A 648 27.36 40.36 -14.19
CA ASN A 648 26.56 39.19 -13.75
C ASN A 648 26.90 38.82 -12.31
N ILE A 649 28.16 38.87 -11.91
CA ILE A 649 28.59 38.59 -10.53
C ILE A 649 28.01 39.62 -9.57
N TYR A 650 27.96 40.91 -9.95
CA TYR A 650 27.35 41.96 -9.14
C TYR A 650 25.85 41.74 -8.92
N GLU A 651 25.14 41.35 -9.97
CA GLU A 651 23.72 41.00 -9.87
C GLU A 651 23.48 39.79 -9.02
N ILE A 652 24.31 38.73 -9.14
CA ILE A 652 24.26 37.52 -8.31
C ILE A 652 24.49 37.86 -6.83
N LEU A 653 25.47 38.72 -6.57
CA LEU A 653 25.75 39.21 -5.22
C LEU A 653 24.52 39.92 -4.62
N ASN A 654 23.94 40.88 -5.37
CA ASN A 654 22.74 41.60 -4.91
C ASN A 654 21.60 40.63 -4.60
N LYS A 655 21.38 39.61 -5.44
CA LYS A 655 20.34 38.61 -5.22
C LYS A 655 20.60 37.78 -3.94
N GLN A 656 21.83 37.36 -3.67
CA GLN A 656 22.18 36.64 -2.44
C GLN A 656 21.99 37.55 -1.21
N LEU A 657 22.34 38.82 -1.32
CA LEU A 657 22.10 39.81 -0.27
C LEU A 657 20.61 40.01 0.01
N ASP A 658 19.78 40.03 -1.02
CA ASP A 658 18.32 40.14 -0.85
C ASP A 658 17.72 38.89 -0.20
N GLU A 659 18.25 37.69 -0.50
CA GLU A 659 17.88 36.47 0.21
C GLU A 659 18.28 36.54 1.69
N LEU A 660 19.49 36.98 1.98
CA LEU A 660 19.98 37.15 3.35
C LEU A 660 19.16 38.22 4.10
N LYS A 661 18.80 39.35 3.45
CA LYS A 661 17.94 40.38 4.02
C LYS A 661 16.59 39.82 4.45
N LYS A 662 15.98 38.94 3.65
CA LYS A 662 14.72 38.28 4.01
C LYS A 662 14.87 37.42 5.27
N VAL A 663 15.89 36.60 5.33
CA VAL A 663 16.16 35.75 6.50
C VAL A 663 16.42 36.59 7.77
N MET A 664 17.15 37.69 7.62
CA MET A 664 17.46 38.58 8.75
C MET A 664 16.24 39.40 9.18
N SER A 665 15.37 39.80 8.23
CA SER A 665 14.11 40.52 8.56
C SER A 665 13.17 39.64 9.40
N GLU A 666 13.12 38.33 9.21
CA GLU A 666 12.38 37.40 10.07
C GLU A 666 12.91 37.40 11.52
N LYS A 667 14.20 37.70 11.69
CA LYS A 667 14.83 37.89 13.02
C LYS A 667 14.74 39.32 13.53
N GLN A 668 14.03 40.21 12.82
CA GLN A 668 13.89 41.63 13.14
C GLN A 668 15.23 42.39 13.10
N ILE A 669 16.13 42.04 12.17
CA ILE A 669 17.38 42.76 11.95
C ILE A 669 17.41 43.20 10.50
N TYR A 670 17.66 44.50 10.28
CA TYR A 670 17.67 45.09 8.97
C TYR A 670 19.09 45.57 8.66
N PHE A 671 19.61 45.24 7.48
CA PHE A 671 20.94 45.68 7.10
C PHE A 671 21.00 46.15 5.64
N GLU A 672 21.92 47.06 5.37
CA GLU A 672 22.30 47.49 4.05
C GLU A 672 23.81 47.28 3.84
N VAL A 673 24.20 47.03 2.62
CA VAL A 673 25.60 46.81 2.23
C VAL A 673 26.01 47.91 1.29
N SER A 674 27.07 48.63 1.60
CA SER A 674 27.61 49.72 0.77
C SER A 674 28.15 49.17 -0.56
N ASP A 675 28.13 50.00 -1.60
CA ASP A 675 28.68 49.65 -2.91
C ASP A 675 30.20 49.42 -2.85
N ASN A 676 30.91 50.08 -1.92
CA ASN A 676 32.31 49.88 -1.67
C ASN A 676 32.59 48.44 -1.17
N LEU A 677 31.83 47.95 -0.18
CA LEU A 677 31.92 46.59 0.32
C LEU A 677 31.55 45.56 -0.78
N LYS A 678 30.51 45.80 -1.57
CA LYS A 678 30.13 44.92 -2.67
C LYS A 678 31.25 44.78 -3.72
N ARG A 679 31.89 45.89 -4.14
CA ARG A 679 33.03 45.86 -5.06
C ARG A 679 34.22 45.12 -4.43
N ASN A 680 34.47 45.30 -3.17
CA ASN A 680 35.55 44.61 -2.46
C ASN A 680 35.34 43.10 -2.47
N ILE A 681 34.09 42.64 -2.20
CA ILE A 681 33.71 41.22 -2.26
C ILE A 681 33.99 40.67 -3.67
N ILE A 682 33.55 41.37 -4.74
CA ILE A 682 33.75 40.94 -6.09
C ILE A 682 35.23 40.85 -6.46
N ASN A 683 36.03 41.79 -6.02
CA ASN A 683 37.48 41.78 -6.26
C ASN A 683 38.20 40.61 -5.55
N ARG A 684 37.67 40.18 -4.39
CA ARG A 684 38.19 39.00 -3.67
C ARG A 684 37.75 37.69 -4.31
N CYS A 685 36.59 37.71 -4.98
CA CYS A 685 36.07 36.53 -5.67
C CYS A 685 36.93 36.20 -6.91
N ASN A 686 37.53 35.02 -6.92
CA ASN A 686 38.17 34.52 -8.15
C ASN A 686 37.11 33.91 -9.07
N TYR A 687 36.13 34.76 -9.50
CA TYR A 687 34.96 34.32 -10.28
C TYR A 687 35.36 33.81 -11.67
N LYS A 688 36.48 34.23 -12.21
CA LYS A 688 36.98 33.75 -13.51
C LYS A 688 37.33 32.26 -13.48
N GLN A 689 37.78 31.76 -12.35
CA GLN A 689 38.20 30.36 -12.18
C GLN A 689 37.09 29.48 -11.58
N TYR A 690 36.34 30.01 -10.60
CA TYR A 690 35.39 29.22 -9.80
C TYR A 690 33.94 29.70 -9.94
N GLY A 691 33.68 30.68 -10.81
CA GLY A 691 32.33 31.19 -11.04
C GLY A 691 31.64 31.78 -9.80
N ALA A 692 30.32 31.75 -9.80
CA ALA A 692 29.50 32.29 -8.72
C ALA A 692 29.61 31.57 -7.36
N ARG A 693 30.23 30.37 -7.29
CA ARG A 693 30.42 29.66 -6.01
C ARG A 693 31.22 30.45 -5.01
N THR A 694 32.20 31.25 -5.50
CA THR A 694 33.04 32.08 -4.64
C THR A 694 32.26 33.23 -4.02
N VAL A 695 31.29 33.78 -4.73
CA VAL A 695 30.45 34.90 -4.25
C VAL A 695 29.73 34.48 -2.97
N ARG A 696 29.10 33.33 -2.95
CA ARG A 696 28.38 32.84 -1.76
C ARG A 696 29.31 32.66 -0.56
N ARG A 697 30.46 32.09 -0.78
CA ARG A 697 31.48 31.91 0.27
C ARG A 697 31.96 33.23 0.82
N GLU A 698 32.21 34.23 -0.02
CA GLU A 698 32.64 35.55 0.44
C GLU A 698 31.51 36.29 1.18
N VAL A 699 30.25 36.13 0.77
CA VAL A 699 29.09 36.68 1.49
C VAL A 699 29.03 36.08 2.89
N GLU A 700 29.14 34.75 3.01
CA GLU A 700 29.15 34.04 4.30
C GLU A 700 30.30 34.57 5.18
N GLN A 701 31.55 34.58 4.67
CA GLN A 701 32.75 34.95 5.44
C GLN A 701 32.86 36.44 5.75
N VAL A 702 32.34 37.32 4.88
CA VAL A 702 32.57 38.76 5.04
C VAL A 702 31.34 39.43 5.67
N ILE A 703 30.15 39.02 5.31
CA ILE A 703 28.91 39.68 5.74
C ILE A 703 28.28 38.94 6.90
N GLU A 704 28.05 37.62 6.78
CA GLU A 704 27.37 36.86 7.83
C GLU A 704 28.24 36.82 9.10
N ASP A 705 29.54 36.55 8.96
CA ASP A 705 30.46 36.50 10.11
C ASP A 705 30.54 37.89 10.81
N ALA A 706 30.59 39.00 10.03
CA ALA A 706 30.58 40.33 10.64
C ALA A 706 29.27 40.64 11.40
N ILE A 707 28.13 40.22 10.87
CA ILE A 707 26.85 40.38 11.56
C ILE A 707 26.82 39.50 12.82
N ILE A 708 27.29 38.25 12.73
CA ILE A 708 27.29 37.30 13.84
C ILE A 708 28.21 37.83 14.97
N ASP A 709 29.41 38.34 14.64
CA ASP A 709 30.35 38.88 15.61
C ASP A 709 29.77 40.06 16.39
N GLU A 710 29.12 40.98 15.73
CA GLU A 710 28.49 42.13 16.37
C GLU A 710 27.21 41.75 17.19
N LEU A 711 26.48 40.73 16.77
CA LEU A 711 25.42 40.11 17.54
C LEU A 711 25.93 39.45 18.81
N MET A 712 27.05 38.69 18.72
CA MET A 712 27.67 38.04 19.89
C MET A 712 28.23 39.08 20.89
N LYS A 713 28.74 40.19 20.41
CA LYS A 713 29.17 41.33 21.24
C LYS A 713 28.01 42.12 21.83
N LYS A 714 26.72 41.73 21.51
CA LYS A 714 25.48 42.40 21.92
C LYS A 714 25.39 43.86 21.47
N LYS A 715 26.09 44.23 20.41
CA LYS A 715 26.03 45.57 19.86
C LYS A 715 24.81 45.75 18.93
N ILE A 716 24.34 44.69 18.31
CA ILE A 716 23.13 44.66 17.48
C ILE A 716 21.96 44.12 18.32
N LYS A 717 20.85 44.75 18.29
CA LYS A 717 19.58 44.38 18.97
C LYS A 717 18.47 44.17 17.94
N LYS A 718 17.36 43.57 18.39
CA LYS A 718 16.15 43.47 17.56
C LYS A 718 15.66 44.88 17.16
N ASN A 719 15.21 45.00 15.92
CA ASN A 719 14.77 46.22 15.23
C ASN A 719 15.89 47.21 14.90
N ASP A 720 17.17 46.79 14.99
CA ASP A 720 18.25 47.67 14.56
C ASP A 720 18.39 47.66 13.04
N HIS A 721 18.72 48.84 12.50
CA HIS A 721 19.14 49.06 11.13
C HIS A 721 20.65 49.26 11.13
N ILE A 722 21.35 48.45 10.34
CA ILE A 722 22.81 48.51 10.27
C ILE A 722 23.29 48.72 8.85
N ILE A 723 24.36 49.47 8.66
CA ILE A 723 25.09 49.59 7.40
C ILE A 723 26.41 48.84 7.55
N LEU A 724 26.65 47.99 6.57
CA LEU A 724 27.92 47.27 6.41
C LEU A 724 28.78 48.01 5.37
N ASP A 725 29.91 48.52 5.75
CA ASP A 725 30.88 49.18 4.86
C ASP A 725 32.26 48.55 5.00
N TYR A 726 33.17 48.90 4.12
CA TYR A 726 34.55 48.45 4.09
C TYR A 726 35.53 49.61 4.27
N ASP A 727 36.20 49.64 5.43
CA ASP A 727 37.26 50.61 5.72
C ASP A 727 38.61 49.95 5.53
N LYS A 728 39.17 50.13 4.34
CA LYS A 728 40.53 49.75 3.87
C LYS A 728 41.08 48.39 4.35
N THR A 729 40.72 47.90 5.53
CA THR A 729 41.25 46.69 6.15
C THR A 729 40.18 45.75 6.74
N GLN A 730 39.03 46.27 7.14
CA GLN A 730 38.01 45.46 7.82
C GLN A 730 36.60 45.95 7.48
N VAL A 731 35.62 45.04 7.70
CA VAL A 731 34.19 45.39 7.62
C VAL A 731 33.84 46.20 8.87
N VAL A 732 33.21 47.34 8.65
CA VAL A 732 32.70 48.21 9.68
C VAL A 732 31.19 48.10 9.72
N VAL A 733 30.62 47.89 10.90
CA VAL A 733 29.15 47.81 11.12
C VAL A 733 28.74 49.08 11.81
N GLU A 734 27.98 49.92 11.09
CA GLU A 734 27.42 51.13 11.65
C GLU A 734 25.92 50.93 11.95
N ARG A 735 25.47 51.43 13.12
CA ARG A 735 24.05 51.41 13.49
C ARG A 735 23.45 52.75 13.14
N ILE A 736 22.29 52.69 12.40
CA ILE A 736 21.49 53.87 12.10
C ILE A 736 20.41 54.08 13.16
#